data_514b8304f37ee60eb749426292df7c97
#
_entry.id   514b8304f37ee60eb749426292df7c97
#
_cell.length_a   1.000
_cell.length_b   1.000
_cell.length_c   1.000
_cell.angle_alpha   90.00
_cell.angle_beta   90.00
_cell.angle_gamma   90.00
#
_symmetry.space_group_name_H-M   'P 1'
#
loop_
_entity.id
_entity.type
_entity.pdbx_description
1 polymer ?
#
loop_
_entity_poly.entity_id
_entity_poly.type
_entity_poly.pdbx_seq_one_letter_code
_entity_poly.pdbx_strand_id
1 'polypeptide(L)'
;MKVYPTSKIRNIALVGHGGTGKTSLTEAMIYNVGTTKRLGKVDDGNTVADFYPEEINRKITISTSLVPCEYKEHKINVLDTPGYSDFYFEVAGSLTVADTMVMVLSANAGVEVQTEIIWHDYPDMPKMVYVNKMDRENADFYKSLDDLKNNFSENIVPVQLPIGVEESFKGVVDLITMKAYIFEKETGKVTIEDIPQDMSDDVETYKEALIEAAAEADDDLLTKYLEGEELTDGEIKKGIKEAATNGTAVFVFCGSAINNIAVTPLMDFIVDCAATPEQNQLIKGKDIENEPLAAQVFKTIADPYIGRLNMFRLYTGKLKAETTLYNSAKEKDEKIAQIIIMTGKEQANVAELYPGDIAAVAKLNVTSTGDTLTTKANPVVLEDIKFPIPTLSTAIEPKSKGDEDKLSGAIQRLLEEDPTIRVEKDAVTKQTILTAMGDTHIDIVIEKFARKFGVDVITKEMRIPYRETIRATVEVEGKHKKQSGGHGQYGHVWVKFEPFTEENFLFEENVFGGSVPRQYFPAVEKGLIEAMEEGVLAGYPVANIKATLYDGSYHSVDSSEMAFKMAARLAFRKGMETAKPVLLEPIMNVEVEVPETYMGDIIGDLNSKRGRVLGMEPAGKYQVIKAQVPLAEMAKYTIDLKSITQGRGKFTMEFAQYEEVPAQNADKIIEKAKQEKEE
;
A
#
# COMPACT_ATOMS: atom_id res chain seq x y z
N MET A 1 -24.61 -0.20 21.07
CA MET A 1 -24.91 0.49 19.80
C MET A 1 -26.17 -0.12 19.20
N LYS A 2 -27.03 0.67 18.61
CA LYS A 2 -28.25 0.18 17.92
C LYS A 2 -27.88 -0.47 16.60
N VAL A 3 -28.71 -1.40 16.13
CA VAL A 3 -28.64 -1.96 14.78
C VAL A 3 -29.55 -1.11 13.89
N TYR A 4 -29.05 -0.75 12.72
CA TYR A 4 -29.72 0.15 11.78
C TYR A 4 -30.13 -0.59 10.51
N PRO A 5 -31.31 -0.32 9.93
CA PRO A 5 -31.65 -0.84 8.60
C PRO A 5 -30.78 -0.17 7.54
N THR A 6 -30.57 -0.84 6.41
CA THR A 6 -29.69 -0.41 5.33
C THR A 6 -29.91 1.04 4.89
N SER A 7 -31.17 1.47 4.72
CA SER A 7 -31.51 2.84 4.29
C SER A 7 -31.04 3.94 5.26
N LYS A 8 -30.76 3.58 6.52
CA LYS A 8 -30.29 4.48 7.58
C LYS A 8 -28.77 4.42 7.81
N ILE A 9 -28.03 3.72 6.97
CA ILE A 9 -26.58 3.62 7.04
C ILE A 9 -25.95 4.56 6.02
N ARG A 10 -24.85 5.19 6.39
CA ARG A 10 -23.97 5.97 5.53
C ARG A 10 -22.53 5.54 5.78
N ASN A 11 -21.84 5.08 4.76
CA ASN A 11 -20.43 4.68 4.85
C ASN A 11 -19.56 5.74 4.17
N ILE A 12 -18.84 6.51 4.95
CA ILE A 12 -17.96 7.56 4.43
C ILE A 12 -16.49 7.28 4.78
N ALA A 13 -15.61 7.57 3.84
CA ALA A 13 -14.18 7.60 4.10
C ALA A 13 -13.68 9.05 4.08
N LEU A 14 -13.05 9.49 5.17
CA LEU A 14 -12.35 10.77 5.21
C LEU A 14 -10.98 10.58 4.61
N VAL A 15 -10.72 11.21 3.47
CA VAL A 15 -9.47 11.09 2.72
C VAL A 15 -8.86 12.47 2.44
N GLY A 16 -7.61 12.50 2.00
CA GLY A 16 -6.87 13.72 1.68
C GLY A 16 -5.44 13.69 2.20
N HIS A 17 -4.69 14.74 1.94
CA HIS A 17 -3.28 14.82 2.27
C HIS A 17 -3.00 14.73 3.78
N GLY A 18 -1.74 14.47 4.14
CA GLY A 18 -1.29 14.44 5.53
C GLY A 18 -1.48 15.81 6.21
N GLY A 19 -2.01 15.81 7.44
CA GLY A 19 -2.18 17.05 8.18
C GLY A 19 -3.38 17.93 7.80
N THR A 20 -4.26 17.55 6.86
CA THR A 20 -5.47 18.34 6.50
C THR A 20 -6.53 18.37 7.61
N GLY A 21 -6.43 17.47 8.60
CA GLY A 21 -7.32 17.46 9.77
C GLY A 21 -8.49 16.48 9.69
N LYS A 22 -8.32 15.37 8.97
CA LYS A 22 -9.29 14.25 8.89
C LYS A 22 -9.67 13.73 10.27
N THR A 23 -8.69 13.37 11.07
CA THR A 23 -8.89 12.90 12.45
C THR A 23 -9.56 13.95 13.34
N SER A 24 -9.18 15.24 13.19
CA SER A 24 -9.85 16.33 13.90
C SER A 24 -11.32 16.46 13.49
N LEU A 25 -11.65 16.22 12.20
CA LEU A 25 -13.04 16.21 11.73
C LEU A 25 -13.80 15.01 12.31
N THR A 26 -13.20 13.81 12.34
CA THR A 26 -13.75 12.63 13.01
C THR A 26 -14.07 12.93 14.48
N GLU A 27 -13.12 13.51 15.23
CA GLU A 27 -13.30 13.87 16.63
C GLU A 27 -14.43 14.90 16.84
N ALA A 28 -14.54 15.89 15.95
CA ALA A 28 -15.64 16.86 16.00
C ALA A 28 -17.01 16.20 15.71
N MET A 29 -17.07 15.28 14.75
CA MET A 29 -18.32 14.54 14.46
C MET A 29 -18.79 13.73 15.67
N ILE A 30 -17.91 12.93 16.31
CA ILE A 30 -18.30 12.12 17.48
C ILE A 30 -18.57 12.96 18.74
N TYR A 31 -17.94 14.12 18.85
CA TYR A 31 -18.24 15.07 19.92
C TYR A 31 -19.64 15.66 19.75
N ASN A 32 -20.02 16.08 18.54
CA ASN A 32 -21.34 16.65 18.25
C ASN A 32 -22.50 15.67 18.47
N VAL A 33 -22.27 14.36 18.32
CA VAL A 33 -23.29 13.34 18.63
C VAL A 33 -23.23 12.85 20.07
N GLY A 34 -22.32 13.39 20.90
CA GLY A 34 -22.20 13.07 22.30
C GLY A 34 -21.57 11.72 22.62
N THR A 35 -20.92 11.07 21.64
CA THR A 35 -20.14 9.84 21.86
C THR A 35 -18.97 10.13 22.80
N THR A 36 -18.35 11.29 22.66
CA THR A 36 -17.31 11.78 23.57
C THR A 36 -17.78 13.03 24.33
N LYS A 37 -17.27 13.21 25.57
CA LYS A 37 -17.56 14.37 26.39
C LYS A 37 -16.60 15.55 26.16
N ARG A 38 -15.57 15.33 25.38
CA ARG A 38 -14.56 16.33 25.02
C ARG A 38 -14.24 16.23 23.55
N LEU A 39 -13.87 17.34 22.93
CA LEU A 39 -13.33 17.38 21.60
C LEU A 39 -11.88 16.87 21.63
N GLY A 40 -11.62 15.71 21.02
CA GLY A 40 -10.28 15.12 20.96
C GLY A 40 -9.33 15.97 20.10
N LYS A 41 -8.06 16.02 20.47
CA LYS A 41 -7.02 16.76 19.74
C LYS A 41 -5.82 15.84 19.46
N VAL A 42 -5.37 15.79 18.22
CA VAL A 42 -4.22 14.97 17.80
C VAL A 42 -2.95 15.39 18.55
N ASP A 43 -2.75 16.68 18.72
CA ASP A 43 -1.59 17.23 19.45
C ASP A 43 -1.52 16.81 20.91
N ASP A 44 -2.66 16.57 21.53
CA ASP A 44 -2.78 16.11 22.92
C ASP A 44 -2.71 14.59 23.05
N GLY A 45 -2.71 13.84 21.92
CA GLY A 45 -2.69 12.38 21.90
C GLY A 45 -3.91 11.74 22.56
N ASN A 46 -5.07 12.39 22.47
CA ASN A 46 -6.28 11.99 23.21
C ASN A 46 -7.50 11.73 22.31
N THR A 47 -7.26 11.50 21.02
CA THR A 47 -8.30 11.16 20.04
C THR A 47 -8.79 9.72 20.19
N VAL A 48 -9.99 9.45 19.71
CA VAL A 48 -10.57 8.11 19.63
C VAL A 48 -10.01 7.36 18.43
N ALA A 49 -9.77 8.06 17.32
CA ALA A 49 -9.33 7.48 16.07
C ALA A 49 -7.84 7.07 16.11
N ASP A 50 -6.93 7.95 16.54
CA ASP A 50 -5.51 7.66 16.66
C ASP A 50 -5.20 7.13 18.07
N PHE A 51 -5.17 5.83 18.23
CA PHE A 51 -5.01 5.20 19.56
C PHE A 51 -3.77 4.31 19.67
N TYR A 52 -3.08 4.03 18.58
CA TYR A 52 -1.81 3.30 18.63
C TYR A 52 -0.67 4.22 19.11
N PRO A 53 0.26 3.72 19.93
CA PRO A 53 1.39 4.52 20.41
C PRO A 53 2.19 5.18 19.29
N GLU A 54 2.35 4.51 18.15
CA GLU A 54 3.04 5.02 16.97
C GLU A 54 2.34 6.26 16.38
N GLU A 55 1.01 6.27 16.37
CA GLU A 55 0.18 7.41 15.92
C GLU A 55 0.29 8.57 16.88
N ILE A 56 0.12 8.29 18.19
CA ILE A 56 0.18 9.30 19.26
C ILE A 56 1.55 9.98 19.30
N ASN A 57 2.63 9.18 19.24
CA ASN A 57 3.99 9.71 19.32
C ASN A 57 4.37 10.55 18.10
N ARG A 58 3.94 10.14 16.91
CA ARG A 58 4.24 10.80 15.64
C ARG A 58 3.22 11.89 15.29
N LYS A 59 2.07 11.91 15.96
CA LYS A 59 0.92 12.81 15.69
C LYS A 59 0.40 12.68 14.26
N ILE A 60 0.39 11.46 13.74
CA ILE A 60 -0.11 11.10 12.41
C ILE A 60 -0.94 9.84 12.50
N THR A 61 -2.00 9.78 11.71
CA THR A 61 -2.77 8.55 11.49
C THR A 61 -1.96 7.59 10.64
N ILE A 62 -1.85 6.34 11.08
CA ILE A 62 -1.12 5.26 10.40
C ILE A 62 -2.08 4.20 9.91
N SER A 63 -3.12 3.93 10.66
CA SER A 63 -4.05 2.83 10.46
C SER A 63 -5.48 3.36 10.41
N THR A 64 -6.27 2.94 9.44
CA THR A 64 -7.69 3.36 9.37
C THR A 64 -8.45 2.96 10.62
N SER A 65 -9.15 3.91 11.19
CA SER A 65 -10.07 3.71 12.32
C SER A 65 -11.52 3.80 11.86
N LEU A 66 -12.33 2.83 12.28
CA LEU A 66 -13.79 2.90 12.15
C LEU A 66 -14.37 3.61 13.37
N VAL A 67 -15.07 4.71 13.14
CA VAL A 67 -15.69 5.52 14.20
C VAL A 67 -17.16 5.82 13.83
N PRO A 68 -18.10 4.96 14.24
CA PRO A 68 -19.51 5.17 13.95
C PRO A 68 -20.12 6.33 14.72
N CYS A 69 -20.92 7.15 14.05
CA CYS A 69 -21.69 8.25 14.61
C CYS A 69 -23.19 7.96 14.49
N GLU A 70 -23.94 7.99 15.62
CA GLU A 70 -25.40 7.90 15.61
C GLU A 70 -25.98 9.33 15.54
N TYR A 71 -26.46 9.75 14.37
CA TYR A 71 -26.94 11.10 14.12
C TYR A 71 -28.26 11.12 13.37
N LYS A 72 -29.25 11.88 13.87
CA LYS A 72 -30.61 12.01 13.25
C LYS A 72 -31.21 10.67 12.80
N GLU A 73 -31.21 9.68 13.69
CA GLU A 73 -31.68 8.31 13.44
C GLU A 73 -30.95 7.57 12.31
N HIS A 74 -29.76 8.00 11.94
CA HIS A 74 -28.86 7.34 11.01
C HIS A 74 -27.57 6.90 11.70
N LYS A 75 -26.93 5.90 11.14
CA LYS A 75 -25.58 5.47 11.49
C LYS A 75 -24.62 5.93 10.38
N ILE A 76 -23.73 6.84 10.71
CA ILE A 76 -22.64 7.24 9.82
C ILE A 76 -21.41 6.44 10.24
N ASN A 77 -20.99 5.48 9.45
CA ASN A 77 -19.72 4.79 9.61
C ASN A 77 -18.60 5.67 9.03
N VAL A 78 -17.85 6.33 9.88
CA VAL A 78 -16.70 7.15 9.50
C VAL A 78 -15.45 6.28 9.47
N LEU A 79 -14.82 6.17 8.32
CA LEU A 79 -13.52 5.57 8.14
C LEU A 79 -12.49 6.70 8.12
N ASP A 80 -11.80 6.92 9.24
CA ASP A 80 -10.72 7.91 9.35
C ASP A 80 -9.44 7.30 8.79
N THR A 81 -8.93 7.84 7.67
CA THR A 81 -7.81 7.25 6.93
C THR A 81 -6.50 8.01 7.09
N PRO A 82 -5.35 7.33 6.95
CA PRO A 82 -4.06 8.00 6.85
C PRO A 82 -3.97 8.97 5.66
N GLY A 83 -3.14 10.01 5.80
CA GLY A 83 -2.91 10.98 4.73
C GLY A 83 -1.51 10.89 4.11
N TYR A 84 -0.66 10.00 4.59
CA TYR A 84 0.68 9.77 4.06
C TYR A 84 0.69 8.65 3.03
N SER A 85 1.43 8.82 1.93
CA SER A 85 1.53 7.85 0.83
C SER A 85 2.00 6.46 1.27
N ASP A 86 2.81 6.41 2.34
CA ASP A 86 3.34 5.17 2.89
C ASP A 86 2.25 4.24 3.43
N PHE A 87 1.09 4.78 3.77
CA PHE A 87 -0.07 4.04 4.30
C PHE A 87 -1.26 4.04 3.33
N TYR A 88 -1.03 4.28 2.05
CA TYR A 88 -2.09 4.36 1.03
C TYR A 88 -2.94 3.09 0.94
N PHE A 89 -2.40 1.93 1.31
CA PHE A 89 -3.16 0.67 1.35
C PHE A 89 -4.36 0.72 2.32
N GLU A 90 -4.24 1.45 3.42
CA GLU A 90 -5.34 1.69 4.36
C GLU A 90 -6.45 2.55 3.72
N VAL A 91 -6.05 3.53 2.89
CA VAL A 91 -6.99 4.34 2.10
C VAL A 91 -7.71 3.47 1.08
N ALA A 92 -6.98 2.63 0.33
CA ALA A 92 -7.55 1.72 -0.66
C ALA A 92 -8.56 0.75 -0.04
N GLY A 93 -8.21 0.11 1.09
CA GLY A 93 -9.12 -0.75 1.83
C GLY A 93 -10.39 -0.02 2.30
N SER A 94 -10.24 1.21 2.78
CA SER A 94 -11.35 2.02 3.27
C SER A 94 -12.28 2.47 2.15
N LEU A 95 -11.73 2.91 1.02
CA LEU A 95 -12.52 3.35 -0.14
C LEU A 95 -13.28 2.19 -0.80
N THR A 96 -12.73 0.98 -0.74
CA THR A 96 -13.46 -0.21 -1.22
C THR A 96 -14.77 -0.43 -0.46
N VAL A 97 -14.82 -0.12 0.84
CA VAL A 97 -15.98 -0.36 1.70
C VAL A 97 -16.76 0.91 2.03
N ALA A 98 -16.38 2.06 1.53
CA ALA A 98 -17.15 3.30 1.63
C ALA A 98 -18.15 3.42 0.46
N ASP A 99 -19.20 4.22 0.64
CA ASP A 99 -20.15 4.58 -0.43
C ASP A 99 -19.94 6.02 -0.91
N THR A 100 -19.30 6.84 -0.08
CA THR A 100 -18.98 8.24 -0.39
C THR A 100 -17.63 8.61 0.19
N MET A 101 -16.82 9.28 -0.60
CA MET A 101 -15.55 9.87 -0.19
C MET A 101 -15.80 11.30 0.30
N VAL A 102 -15.26 11.66 1.46
CA VAL A 102 -15.17 13.05 1.93
C VAL A 102 -13.72 13.48 1.86
N MET A 103 -13.40 14.27 0.84
CA MET A 103 -12.07 14.80 0.62
C MET A 103 -11.84 16.01 1.54
N VAL A 104 -10.88 15.90 2.45
CA VAL A 104 -10.55 16.96 3.41
C VAL A 104 -9.32 17.72 2.90
N LEU A 105 -9.51 19.02 2.61
CA LEU A 105 -8.44 19.94 2.21
C LEU A 105 -8.09 20.89 3.35
N SER A 106 -6.91 21.45 3.28
CA SER A 106 -6.50 22.57 4.15
C SER A 106 -6.65 23.88 3.41
N ALA A 107 -7.43 24.81 3.95
CA ALA A 107 -7.75 26.09 3.30
C ALA A 107 -6.53 26.96 2.95
N ASN A 108 -5.40 26.76 3.62
CA ASN A 108 -4.16 27.46 3.34
C ASN A 108 -3.23 26.73 2.34
N ALA A 109 -3.53 25.47 2.00
CA ALA A 109 -2.71 24.66 1.10
C ALA A 109 -3.39 24.37 -0.24
N GLY A 110 -4.74 24.30 -0.28
CA GLY A 110 -5.50 23.94 -1.47
C GLY A 110 -5.37 22.46 -1.84
N VAL A 111 -5.26 22.18 -3.13
CA VAL A 111 -5.10 20.82 -3.66
C VAL A 111 -3.66 20.34 -3.46
N GLU A 112 -3.49 19.28 -2.70
CA GLU A 112 -2.18 18.68 -2.40
C GLU A 112 -2.05 17.30 -3.06
N VAL A 113 -0.84 16.76 -3.12
CA VAL A 113 -0.50 15.55 -3.88
C VAL A 113 -1.40 14.34 -3.59
N GLN A 114 -1.68 14.04 -2.30
CA GLN A 114 -2.54 12.90 -1.98
C GLN A 114 -3.99 13.14 -2.39
N THR A 115 -4.42 14.38 -2.43
CA THR A 115 -5.73 14.77 -2.98
C THR A 115 -5.81 14.43 -4.47
N GLU A 116 -4.79 14.82 -5.26
CA GLU A 116 -4.70 14.52 -6.69
C GLU A 116 -4.70 13.01 -6.96
N ILE A 117 -3.86 12.25 -6.23
CA ILE A 117 -3.72 10.79 -6.41
C ILE A 117 -5.04 10.08 -6.10
N ILE A 118 -5.65 10.36 -4.94
CA ILE A 118 -6.89 9.71 -4.52
C ILE A 118 -8.03 10.04 -5.49
N TRP A 119 -8.13 11.31 -5.91
CA TRP A 119 -9.16 11.75 -6.85
C TRP A 119 -9.04 11.04 -8.20
N HIS A 120 -7.83 10.89 -8.70
CA HIS A 120 -7.55 10.19 -9.95
C HIS A 120 -7.79 8.68 -9.85
N ASP A 121 -7.37 8.04 -8.74
CA ASP A 121 -7.48 6.59 -8.58
C ASP A 121 -8.94 6.12 -8.37
N TYR A 122 -9.85 7.03 -7.94
CA TYR A 122 -11.28 6.74 -7.70
C TYR A 122 -12.21 7.75 -8.42
N PRO A 123 -12.18 7.82 -9.76
CA PRO A 123 -12.92 8.82 -10.53
C PRO A 123 -14.45 8.68 -10.37
N ASP A 124 -14.96 7.46 -10.35
CA ASP A 124 -16.40 7.16 -10.35
C ASP A 124 -17.04 7.16 -8.95
N MET A 125 -16.25 7.35 -7.89
CA MET A 125 -16.77 7.32 -6.54
C MET A 125 -17.47 8.64 -6.20
N PRO A 126 -18.71 8.61 -5.66
CA PRO A 126 -19.37 9.80 -5.13
C PRO A 126 -18.49 10.50 -4.11
N LYS A 127 -18.33 11.83 -4.25
CA LYS A 127 -17.39 12.59 -3.45
C LYS A 127 -17.93 13.94 -3.00
N MET A 128 -17.49 14.37 -1.82
CA MET A 128 -17.72 15.68 -1.23
C MET A 128 -16.38 16.26 -0.82
N VAL A 129 -16.26 17.57 -0.74
CA VAL A 129 -15.05 18.26 -0.30
C VAL A 129 -15.34 19.05 0.97
N TYR A 130 -14.50 18.92 1.97
CA TYR A 130 -14.52 19.75 3.16
C TYR A 130 -13.22 20.56 3.26
N VAL A 131 -13.30 21.85 3.00
CA VAL A 131 -12.20 22.81 3.14
C VAL A 131 -12.06 23.17 4.61
N ASN A 132 -11.12 22.51 5.28
CA ASN A 132 -10.86 22.60 6.71
C ASN A 132 -9.82 23.69 7.03
N LYS A 133 -9.69 24.01 8.32
CA LYS A 133 -8.73 25.00 8.84
C LYS A 133 -8.97 26.42 8.36
N MET A 134 -10.23 26.80 8.17
CA MET A 134 -10.63 28.16 7.80
C MET A 134 -10.20 29.22 8.83
N ASP A 135 -9.83 28.77 10.04
CA ASP A 135 -9.35 29.59 11.14
C ASP A 135 -7.85 29.88 11.13
N ARG A 136 -7.11 29.33 10.18
CA ARG A 136 -5.66 29.45 10.12
C ARG A 136 -5.22 30.65 9.26
N GLU A 137 -4.00 31.13 9.53
CA GLU A 137 -3.35 32.14 8.72
C GLU A 137 -3.19 31.69 7.26
N ASN A 138 -3.44 32.58 6.32
CA ASN A 138 -3.49 32.34 4.87
C ASN A 138 -4.59 31.34 4.43
N ALA A 139 -5.61 31.12 5.23
CA ALA A 139 -6.77 30.34 4.83
C ALA A 139 -7.63 31.12 3.82
N ASP A 140 -7.85 30.53 2.64
CA ASP A 140 -8.64 31.12 1.57
C ASP A 140 -9.53 30.06 0.93
N PHE A 141 -10.84 30.20 1.14
CA PHE A 141 -11.85 29.29 0.60
C PHE A 141 -11.95 29.39 -0.92
N TYR A 142 -12.02 30.62 -1.44
CA TYR A 142 -12.24 30.86 -2.87
C TYR A 142 -11.03 30.40 -3.69
N LYS A 143 -9.84 30.64 -3.20
CA LYS A 143 -8.62 30.10 -3.80
C LYS A 143 -8.62 28.56 -3.81
N SER A 144 -9.06 27.92 -2.71
CA SER A 144 -9.17 26.46 -2.64
C SER A 144 -10.22 25.93 -3.60
N LEU A 145 -11.33 26.65 -3.80
CA LEU A 145 -12.38 26.30 -4.76
C LEU A 145 -11.87 26.42 -6.21
N ASP A 146 -11.15 27.49 -6.53
CA ASP A 146 -10.54 27.69 -7.84
C ASP A 146 -9.48 26.63 -8.13
N ASP A 147 -8.69 26.27 -7.13
CA ASP A 147 -7.69 25.20 -7.22
C ASP A 147 -8.34 23.86 -7.56
N LEU A 148 -9.45 23.51 -6.91
CA LEU A 148 -10.24 22.33 -7.23
C LEU A 148 -10.72 22.35 -8.68
N LYS A 149 -11.34 23.43 -9.12
CA LYS A 149 -11.85 23.60 -10.50
C LYS A 149 -10.76 23.56 -11.57
N ASN A 150 -9.56 24.01 -11.25
CA ASN A 150 -8.44 24.01 -12.18
C ASN A 150 -7.76 22.63 -12.31
N ASN A 151 -7.77 21.84 -11.23
CA ASN A 151 -7.13 20.52 -11.23
C ASN A 151 -8.05 19.39 -11.69
N PHE A 152 -9.37 19.54 -11.47
CA PHE A 152 -10.35 18.50 -11.73
C PHE A 152 -11.43 18.98 -12.71
N SER A 153 -11.97 18.07 -13.50
CA SER A 153 -12.92 18.35 -14.59
C SER A 153 -14.38 18.23 -14.17
N GLU A 154 -14.65 17.76 -12.96
CA GLU A 154 -16.00 17.57 -12.43
C GLU A 154 -16.68 18.92 -12.16
N ASN A 155 -18.02 18.91 -12.12
CA ASN A 155 -18.80 20.07 -11.73
C ASN A 155 -18.68 20.31 -10.20
N ILE A 156 -17.82 21.26 -9.81
CA ILE A 156 -17.47 21.54 -8.41
C ILE A 156 -18.22 22.78 -7.93
N VAL A 157 -19.14 22.59 -6.97
CA VAL A 157 -20.09 23.61 -6.53
C VAL A 157 -20.06 23.77 -5.01
N PRO A 158 -19.88 25.01 -4.49
CA PRO A 158 -19.99 25.24 -3.06
C PRO A 158 -21.45 25.15 -2.58
N VAL A 159 -21.64 24.53 -1.43
CA VAL A 159 -22.93 24.52 -0.69
C VAL A 159 -22.92 25.57 0.41
N GLN A 160 -21.73 25.99 0.82
CA GLN A 160 -21.53 26.93 1.90
C GLN A 160 -20.50 27.99 1.51
N LEU A 161 -20.70 29.21 1.99
CA LEU A 161 -19.74 30.30 1.88
C LEU A 161 -19.27 30.72 3.29
N PRO A 162 -17.97 30.99 3.50
CA PRO A 162 -17.43 31.32 4.82
C PRO A 162 -17.85 32.71 5.29
N ILE A 163 -18.19 32.85 6.58
CA ILE A 163 -18.43 34.11 7.26
C ILE A 163 -17.20 34.44 8.12
N GLY A 164 -16.46 35.48 7.69
CA GLY A 164 -15.17 35.85 8.24
C GLY A 164 -14.01 35.06 7.62
N VAL A 165 -12.81 35.47 7.92
CA VAL A 165 -11.56 34.90 7.42
C VAL A 165 -10.59 34.66 8.56
N GLU A 166 -9.79 33.61 8.48
CA GLU A 166 -8.74 33.29 9.46
C GLU A 166 -9.28 33.32 10.90
N GLU A 167 -8.66 34.08 11.81
CA GLU A 167 -9.09 34.16 13.22
C GLU A 167 -10.53 34.69 13.40
N SER A 168 -11.02 35.47 12.42
CA SER A 168 -12.40 35.99 12.41
C SER A 168 -13.43 35.01 11.86
N PHE A 169 -13.01 33.85 11.33
CA PHE A 169 -13.91 32.82 10.84
C PHE A 169 -14.82 32.32 11.95
N LYS A 170 -16.13 32.51 11.79
CA LYS A 170 -17.12 32.23 12.83
C LYS A 170 -18.32 31.41 12.36
N GLY A 171 -18.45 31.17 11.06
CA GLY A 171 -19.64 30.48 10.56
C GLY A 171 -19.68 30.41 9.05
N VAL A 172 -20.82 30.00 8.52
CA VAL A 172 -21.08 29.82 7.10
C VAL A 172 -22.45 30.32 6.70
N VAL A 173 -22.57 30.81 5.46
CA VAL A 173 -23.86 30.94 4.78
C VAL A 173 -24.15 29.60 4.11
N ASP A 174 -25.28 28.99 4.41
CA ASP A 174 -25.75 27.77 3.78
C ASP A 174 -26.66 28.12 2.60
N LEU A 175 -26.26 27.74 1.40
CA LEU A 175 -26.92 28.10 0.14
C LEU A 175 -28.20 27.27 -0.11
N ILE A 176 -28.40 26.16 0.61
CA ILE A 176 -29.62 25.36 0.51
C ILE A 176 -30.74 25.97 1.34
N THR A 177 -30.41 26.38 2.56
CA THR A 177 -31.39 26.94 3.51
C THR A 177 -31.50 28.46 3.43
N MET A 178 -30.56 29.12 2.75
CA MET A 178 -30.46 30.58 2.65
C MET A 178 -30.42 31.27 4.02
N LYS A 179 -29.58 30.74 4.91
CA LYS A 179 -29.38 31.25 6.28
C LYS A 179 -27.89 31.27 6.63
N ALA A 180 -27.55 32.16 7.55
CA ALA A 180 -26.23 32.23 8.16
C ALA A 180 -26.21 31.39 9.44
N TYR A 181 -25.24 30.50 9.55
CA TYR A 181 -24.99 29.64 10.71
C TYR A 181 -23.74 30.14 11.43
N ILE A 182 -23.90 30.74 12.59
CA ILE A 182 -22.81 31.22 13.42
C ILE A 182 -22.56 30.24 14.55
N PHE A 183 -21.33 29.83 14.75
CA PHE A 183 -20.93 28.80 15.68
C PHE A 183 -20.15 29.38 16.89
N GLU A 184 -20.46 28.89 18.07
CA GLU A 184 -19.61 29.08 19.22
C GLU A 184 -18.43 28.12 19.16
N LYS A 185 -17.21 28.66 19.25
CA LYS A 185 -15.97 27.88 19.15
C LYS A 185 -15.95 26.74 20.21
N GLU A 186 -15.37 25.60 19.85
CA GLU A 186 -15.23 24.34 20.60
C GLU A 186 -16.56 23.64 20.94
N THR A 187 -17.59 24.34 21.33
CA THR A 187 -18.90 23.73 21.68
C THR A 187 -19.70 23.34 20.45
N GLY A 188 -19.49 24.01 19.31
CA GLY A 188 -20.24 23.82 18.06
C GLY A 188 -21.70 24.27 18.17
N LYS A 189 -22.07 24.98 19.23
CA LYS A 189 -23.44 25.51 19.40
C LYS A 189 -23.71 26.54 18.31
N VAL A 190 -24.80 26.33 17.55
CA VAL A 190 -25.18 27.17 16.41
C VAL A 190 -26.23 28.21 16.75
N THR A 191 -26.07 29.41 16.21
CA THR A 191 -27.09 30.46 16.14
C THR A 191 -27.39 30.70 14.66
N ILE A 192 -28.69 30.73 14.31
CA ILE A 192 -29.12 30.96 12.93
C ILE A 192 -29.49 32.42 12.79
N GLU A 193 -28.91 33.11 11.83
CA GLU A 193 -29.08 34.53 11.55
C GLU A 193 -29.44 34.74 10.06
N ASP A 194 -29.80 35.98 9.71
CA ASP A 194 -29.97 36.37 8.33
C ASP A 194 -28.59 36.54 7.64
N ILE A 195 -28.57 36.38 6.33
CA ILE A 195 -27.36 36.50 5.52
C ILE A 195 -26.77 37.92 5.66
N PRO A 196 -25.47 38.08 5.92
CA PRO A 196 -24.80 39.36 5.93
C PRO A 196 -24.97 40.09 4.60
N GLN A 197 -25.30 41.35 4.67
CA GLN A 197 -25.64 42.17 3.49
C GLN A 197 -24.48 42.32 2.49
N ASP A 198 -23.25 42.30 2.97
CA ASP A 198 -22.01 42.33 2.19
C ASP A 198 -21.70 41.04 1.43
N MET A 199 -22.43 39.96 1.71
CA MET A 199 -22.29 38.69 1.01
C MET A 199 -23.38 38.43 -0.05
N SER A 200 -24.33 39.35 -0.22
CA SER A 200 -25.51 39.11 -1.06
C SER A 200 -25.16 38.74 -2.50
N ASP A 201 -24.20 39.42 -3.13
CA ASP A 201 -23.82 39.21 -4.53
C ASP A 201 -23.14 37.81 -4.73
N ASP A 202 -22.25 37.44 -3.82
CA ASP A 202 -21.61 36.12 -3.83
C ASP A 202 -22.64 35.00 -3.60
N VAL A 203 -23.54 35.20 -2.66
CA VAL A 203 -24.61 34.23 -2.34
C VAL A 203 -25.52 34.03 -3.54
N GLU A 204 -25.92 35.07 -4.25
CA GLU A 204 -26.74 34.98 -5.47
C GLU A 204 -26.01 34.18 -6.57
N THR A 205 -24.75 34.54 -6.84
CA THR A 205 -23.92 33.86 -7.85
C THR A 205 -23.75 32.39 -7.59
N TYR A 206 -23.36 31.98 -6.37
CA TYR A 206 -23.14 30.59 -6.04
C TYR A 206 -24.44 29.80 -5.82
N LYS A 207 -25.53 30.47 -5.45
CA LYS A 207 -26.87 29.86 -5.39
C LYS A 207 -27.35 29.47 -6.79
N GLU A 208 -27.13 30.31 -7.79
CA GLU A 208 -27.48 30.00 -9.18
C GLU A 208 -26.70 28.79 -9.68
N ALA A 209 -25.39 28.71 -9.45
CA ALA A 209 -24.56 27.55 -9.79
C ALA A 209 -25.02 26.27 -9.08
N LEU A 210 -25.50 26.37 -7.82
CA LEU A 210 -26.04 25.24 -7.07
C LEU A 210 -27.36 24.73 -7.67
N ILE A 211 -28.23 25.64 -8.13
CA ILE A 211 -29.50 25.29 -8.80
C ILE A 211 -29.22 24.64 -10.15
N GLU A 212 -28.28 25.16 -10.93
CA GLU A 212 -27.86 24.57 -12.21
C GLU A 212 -27.36 23.14 -12.02
N ALA A 213 -26.44 22.91 -11.07
CA ALA A 213 -25.94 21.58 -10.74
C ALA A 213 -27.04 20.61 -10.26
N ALA A 214 -28.02 21.11 -9.53
CA ALA A 214 -29.18 20.32 -9.12
C ALA A 214 -30.10 19.97 -10.30
N ALA A 215 -30.27 20.88 -11.26
CA ALA A 215 -31.06 20.65 -12.45
C ALA A 215 -30.41 19.63 -13.39
N GLU A 216 -29.09 19.70 -13.59
CA GLU A 216 -28.35 18.77 -14.46
C GLU A 216 -28.41 17.29 -14.01
N ALA A 217 -28.77 17.01 -12.77
CA ALA A 217 -28.83 15.65 -12.23
C ALA A 217 -30.09 14.85 -12.61
N ASP A 218 -31.15 15.52 -13.11
CA ASP A 218 -32.46 14.93 -13.42
C ASP A 218 -33.02 15.56 -14.70
N ASP A 219 -33.36 14.76 -15.71
CA ASP A 219 -33.82 15.23 -17.03
C ASP A 219 -35.07 16.10 -16.96
N ASP A 220 -35.99 15.82 -16.03
CA ASP A 220 -37.23 16.60 -15.86
C ASP A 220 -36.90 17.98 -15.24
N LEU A 221 -35.99 18.01 -14.26
CA LEU A 221 -35.53 19.25 -13.64
C LEU A 221 -34.72 20.12 -14.63
N LEU A 222 -33.88 19.48 -15.44
CA LEU A 222 -33.11 20.17 -16.47
C LEU A 222 -34.01 20.81 -17.53
N THR A 223 -35.04 20.07 -17.98
CA THR A 223 -36.02 20.60 -18.95
C THR A 223 -36.72 21.84 -18.39
N LYS A 224 -37.20 21.74 -17.15
CA LYS A 224 -37.90 22.83 -16.46
C LYS A 224 -37.02 24.06 -16.28
N TYR A 225 -35.74 23.86 -15.89
CA TYR A 225 -34.76 24.93 -15.75
C TYR A 225 -34.46 25.63 -17.10
N LEU A 226 -34.28 24.85 -18.17
CA LEU A 226 -34.02 25.39 -19.51
C LEU A 226 -35.21 26.14 -20.11
N GLU A 227 -36.45 25.80 -19.73
CA GLU A 227 -37.68 26.52 -20.10
C GLU A 227 -37.86 27.83 -19.31
N GLY A 228 -36.98 28.10 -18.33
CA GLY A 228 -37.01 29.30 -17.49
C GLY A 228 -38.04 29.25 -16.37
N GLU A 229 -38.49 28.06 -15.99
CA GLU A 229 -39.33 27.85 -14.80
C GLU A 229 -38.51 27.80 -13.53
N GLU A 230 -38.98 28.42 -12.47
CA GLU A 230 -38.33 28.35 -11.15
C GLU A 230 -38.49 26.95 -10.54
N LEU A 231 -37.37 26.37 -10.08
CA LEU A 231 -37.39 25.13 -9.31
C LEU A 231 -37.81 25.39 -7.86
N THR A 232 -38.68 24.58 -7.34
CA THR A 232 -39.07 24.63 -5.91
C THR A 232 -37.94 24.15 -5.02
N ASP A 233 -37.92 24.53 -3.74
CA ASP A 233 -36.93 24.07 -2.75
C ASP A 233 -36.88 22.55 -2.65
N GLY A 234 -38.01 21.87 -2.84
CA GLY A 234 -38.11 20.40 -2.85
C GLY A 234 -37.40 19.78 -4.05
N GLU A 235 -37.57 20.38 -5.25
CA GLU A 235 -36.93 19.96 -6.48
C GLU A 235 -35.43 20.21 -6.42
N ILE A 236 -34.99 21.36 -5.92
CA ILE A 236 -33.56 21.68 -5.73
C ILE A 236 -32.93 20.64 -4.79
N LYS A 237 -33.55 20.34 -3.65
CA LYS A 237 -33.04 19.33 -2.70
C LYS A 237 -32.98 17.93 -3.33
N LYS A 238 -33.99 17.55 -4.14
CA LYS A 238 -33.99 16.29 -4.90
C LYS A 238 -32.81 16.25 -5.87
N GLY A 239 -32.62 17.30 -6.67
CA GLY A 239 -31.54 17.38 -7.63
C GLY A 239 -30.16 17.36 -6.98
N ILE A 240 -29.95 18.10 -5.87
CA ILE A 240 -28.69 18.05 -5.09
C ILE A 240 -28.42 16.62 -4.60
N LYS A 241 -29.42 15.92 -4.08
CA LYS A 241 -29.25 14.55 -3.61
C LYS A 241 -28.87 13.62 -4.76
N GLU A 242 -29.52 13.71 -5.90
CA GLU A 242 -29.22 12.91 -7.08
C GLU A 242 -27.82 13.23 -7.62
N ALA A 243 -27.45 14.51 -7.71
CA ALA A 243 -26.11 14.94 -8.12
C ALA A 243 -25.01 14.40 -7.21
N ALA A 244 -25.19 14.50 -5.90
CA ALA A 244 -24.23 13.99 -4.91
C ALA A 244 -24.07 12.47 -4.98
N THR A 245 -25.18 11.75 -5.21
CA THR A 245 -25.21 10.28 -5.23
C THR A 245 -24.65 9.71 -6.53
N ASN A 246 -24.99 10.34 -7.67
CA ASN A 246 -24.55 9.90 -8.99
C ASN A 246 -23.15 10.44 -9.35
N GLY A 247 -22.59 11.37 -8.54
CA GLY A 247 -21.28 11.97 -8.79
C GLY A 247 -21.26 12.99 -9.94
N THR A 248 -22.43 13.48 -10.41
CA THR A 248 -22.50 14.50 -11.48
C THR A 248 -22.04 15.87 -10.99
N ALA A 249 -22.13 16.13 -9.68
CA ALA A 249 -21.54 17.32 -9.07
C ALA A 249 -20.79 16.95 -7.77
N VAL A 250 -19.76 17.73 -7.46
CA VAL A 250 -18.99 17.62 -6.21
C VAL A 250 -19.29 18.83 -5.34
N PHE A 251 -19.88 18.59 -4.20
CA PHE A 251 -20.31 19.63 -3.27
C PHE A 251 -19.20 20.00 -2.29
N VAL A 252 -18.95 21.31 -2.15
CA VAL A 252 -17.85 21.85 -1.33
C VAL A 252 -18.40 22.53 -0.09
N PHE A 253 -17.88 22.14 1.06
CA PHE A 253 -18.13 22.67 2.39
C PHE A 253 -16.90 23.37 2.94
N CYS A 254 -17.05 24.21 3.94
CA CYS A 254 -15.92 24.81 4.65
C CYS A 254 -16.14 24.86 6.15
N GLY A 255 -15.04 24.81 6.91
CA GLY A 255 -15.13 24.85 8.36
C GLY A 255 -13.80 24.80 9.09
N SER A 256 -13.90 24.66 10.41
CA SER A 256 -12.76 24.45 11.30
C SER A 256 -13.08 23.30 12.25
N ALA A 257 -12.53 22.12 11.96
CA ALA A 257 -12.77 20.92 12.75
C ALA A 257 -12.23 21.07 14.21
N ILE A 258 -11.05 21.69 14.36
CA ILE A 258 -10.45 21.88 15.70
C ILE A 258 -11.24 22.84 16.58
N ASN A 259 -11.95 23.80 15.98
CA ASN A 259 -12.83 24.76 16.67
C ASN A 259 -14.29 24.33 16.62
N ASN A 260 -14.60 23.18 16.03
CA ASN A 260 -15.95 22.65 15.86
C ASN A 260 -16.91 23.63 15.15
N ILE A 261 -16.41 24.35 14.12
CA ILE A 261 -17.19 25.31 13.34
C ILE A 261 -17.60 24.63 12.01
N ALA A 262 -18.89 24.67 11.67
CA ALA A 262 -19.51 24.16 10.46
C ALA A 262 -19.33 22.65 10.21
N VAL A 263 -19.21 21.85 11.28
CA VAL A 263 -19.15 20.38 11.20
C VAL A 263 -20.56 19.77 11.09
N THR A 264 -21.52 20.27 11.87
CA THR A 264 -22.91 19.75 11.87
C THR A 264 -23.63 19.91 10.52
N PRO A 265 -23.48 21.01 9.74
CA PRO A 265 -24.06 21.08 8.39
C PRO A 265 -23.51 20.06 7.41
N LEU A 266 -22.21 19.71 7.50
CA LEU A 266 -21.64 18.59 6.73
C LEU A 266 -22.30 17.26 7.13
N MET A 267 -22.50 17.01 8.43
CA MET A 267 -23.18 15.81 8.91
C MET A 267 -24.64 15.74 8.44
N ASP A 268 -25.33 16.87 8.39
CA ASP A 268 -26.68 16.99 7.85
C ASP A 268 -26.72 16.57 6.38
N PHE A 269 -25.81 17.12 5.59
CA PHE A 269 -25.70 16.78 4.18
C PHE A 269 -25.32 15.30 3.95
N ILE A 270 -24.42 14.74 4.76
CA ILE A 270 -24.09 13.32 4.69
C ILE A 270 -25.34 12.45 4.92
N VAL A 271 -26.15 12.76 5.91
CA VAL A 271 -27.39 12.01 6.20
C VAL A 271 -28.38 12.09 5.02
N ASP A 272 -28.54 13.30 4.46
CA ASP A 272 -29.58 13.57 3.47
C ASP A 272 -29.16 13.19 2.04
N CYS A 273 -27.89 13.40 1.67
CA CYS A 273 -27.40 13.37 0.29
C CYS A 273 -26.29 12.37 0.02
N ALA A 274 -25.57 11.82 1.01
CA ALA A 274 -24.55 10.81 0.74
C ALA A 274 -25.15 9.53 0.20
N ALA A 275 -24.44 8.84 -0.68
CA ALA A 275 -24.85 7.57 -1.25
C ALA A 275 -25.20 6.55 -0.15
N THR A 276 -26.31 5.84 -0.35
CA THR A 276 -26.72 4.74 0.52
C THR A 276 -26.07 3.44 0.09
N PRO A 277 -25.96 2.42 0.97
CA PRO A 277 -25.44 1.12 0.57
C PRO A 277 -26.17 0.50 -0.63
N GLU A 278 -27.47 0.76 -0.80
CA GLU A 278 -28.27 0.24 -1.93
C GLU A 278 -27.86 0.84 -3.30
N GLN A 279 -27.21 2.00 -3.27
CA GLN A 279 -26.73 2.71 -4.46
C GLN A 279 -25.30 2.33 -4.85
N ASN A 280 -24.63 1.52 -4.03
CA ASN A 280 -23.29 1.02 -4.34
C ASN A 280 -23.30 0.21 -5.64
N GLN A 281 -22.36 0.49 -6.54
CA GLN A 281 -22.32 -0.08 -7.90
C GLN A 281 -22.28 -1.60 -7.94
N LEU A 282 -21.66 -2.27 -6.96
CA LEU A 282 -21.55 -3.73 -6.86
C LEU A 282 -22.90 -4.42 -6.65
N ILE A 283 -23.86 -3.71 -6.06
CA ILE A 283 -25.15 -4.27 -5.61
C ILE A 283 -26.36 -3.48 -6.10
N LYS A 284 -26.14 -2.41 -6.89
CA LYS A 284 -27.21 -1.55 -7.42
C LYS A 284 -28.27 -2.37 -8.17
N GLY A 285 -29.53 -2.14 -7.81
CA GLY A 285 -30.68 -2.82 -8.43
C GLY A 285 -30.97 -4.22 -7.90
N LYS A 286 -30.24 -4.72 -6.89
CA LYS A 286 -30.51 -6.00 -6.22
C LYS A 286 -31.36 -5.79 -4.96
N ASP A 287 -32.10 -6.81 -4.57
CA ASP A 287 -32.77 -6.86 -3.25
C ASP A 287 -31.72 -7.34 -2.21
N ILE A 288 -30.88 -6.41 -1.76
CA ILE A 288 -29.68 -6.70 -0.98
C ILE A 288 -29.95 -7.39 0.36
N GLU A 289 -31.16 -7.31 0.90
CA GLU A 289 -31.53 -7.99 2.14
C GLU A 289 -31.85 -9.48 1.93
N ASN A 290 -32.35 -9.85 0.74
CA ASN A 290 -32.75 -11.21 0.40
C ASN A 290 -31.76 -11.95 -0.52
N GLU A 291 -30.78 -11.25 -1.07
CA GLU A 291 -29.67 -11.86 -1.81
C GLU A 291 -28.81 -12.76 -0.91
N PRO A 292 -28.09 -13.75 -1.49
CA PRO A 292 -27.09 -14.51 -0.74
C PRO A 292 -26.12 -13.62 0.00
N LEU A 293 -25.76 -14.00 1.23
CA LEU A 293 -24.82 -13.23 2.04
C LEU A 293 -23.47 -13.10 1.32
N ALA A 294 -23.00 -11.86 1.22
CA ALA A 294 -21.66 -11.51 0.75
C ALA A 294 -21.07 -10.41 1.63
N ALA A 295 -19.91 -10.69 2.22
CA ALA A 295 -19.17 -9.75 3.03
C ALA A 295 -17.70 -9.74 2.60
N GLN A 296 -17.09 -8.58 2.49
CA GLN A 296 -15.68 -8.41 2.12
C GLN A 296 -14.86 -7.94 3.31
N VAL A 297 -13.77 -8.62 3.56
CA VAL A 297 -12.79 -8.25 4.58
C VAL A 297 -11.84 -7.20 3.98
N PHE A 298 -11.86 -6.00 4.53
CA PHE A 298 -11.01 -4.90 4.02
C PHE A 298 -9.81 -4.60 4.91
N LYS A 299 -9.80 -5.12 6.14
CA LYS A 299 -8.73 -4.91 7.10
C LYS A 299 -8.60 -6.07 8.08
N THR A 300 -7.38 -6.48 8.35
CA THR A 300 -7.04 -7.48 9.39
C THR A 300 -6.10 -6.84 10.40
N ILE A 301 -6.40 -7.02 11.69
CA ILE A 301 -5.56 -6.56 12.80
C ILE A 301 -5.05 -7.81 13.52
N ALA A 302 -3.74 -7.96 13.62
CA ALA A 302 -3.12 -9.02 14.42
C ALA A 302 -2.93 -8.51 15.85
N ASP A 303 -3.82 -8.95 16.75
CA ASP A 303 -3.72 -8.62 18.17
C ASP A 303 -3.05 -9.77 18.93
N PRO A 304 -2.04 -9.51 19.79
CA PRO A 304 -1.33 -10.54 20.52
C PRO A 304 -2.20 -11.37 21.47
N TYR A 305 -3.31 -10.78 21.96
CA TYR A 305 -4.19 -11.37 22.97
C TYR A 305 -5.48 -11.96 22.39
N ILE A 306 -6.10 -11.21 21.45
CA ILE A 306 -7.37 -11.60 20.83
C ILE A 306 -7.13 -12.51 19.61
N GLY A 307 -5.96 -12.42 19.01
CA GLY A 307 -5.63 -13.07 17.74
C GLY A 307 -6.00 -12.18 16.56
N ARG A 308 -6.49 -12.76 15.47
CA ARG A 308 -6.94 -12.02 14.30
C ARG A 308 -8.29 -11.35 14.56
N LEU A 309 -8.37 -10.07 14.23
CA LEU A 309 -9.61 -9.30 14.16
C LEU A 309 -9.79 -8.86 12.70
N ASN A 310 -10.80 -9.41 12.03
CA ASN A 310 -11.08 -9.11 10.62
C ASN A 310 -12.24 -8.12 10.54
N MET A 311 -11.98 -6.92 10.00
CA MET A 311 -13.00 -5.92 9.73
C MET A 311 -13.55 -6.15 8.33
N PHE A 312 -14.88 -6.13 8.20
CA PHE A 312 -15.56 -6.41 6.95
C PHE A 312 -16.78 -5.52 6.75
N ARG A 313 -17.17 -5.32 5.50
CA ARG A 313 -18.47 -4.77 5.12
C ARG A 313 -19.39 -5.89 4.67
N LEU A 314 -20.62 -5.89 5.17
CA LEU A 314 -21.70 -6.76 4.68
C LEU A 314 -22.38 -6.08 3.49
N TYR A 315 -22.24 -6.65 2.28
CA TYR A 315 -22.86 -6.10 1.08
C TYR A 315 -24.30 -6.61 0.86
N THR A 316 -24.52 -7.90 1.05
CA THR A 316 -25.83 -8.54 0.84
C THR A 316 -26.13 -9.54 1.93
N GLY A 317 -27.42 -9.87 2.10
CA GLY A 317 -27.91 -10.79 3.13
C GLY A 317 -27.85 -10.19 4.54
N LYS A 318 -28.33 -10.93 5.52
CA LYS A 318 -28.31 -10.57 6.94
C LYS A 318 -27.36 -11.51 7.67
N LEU A 319 -26.46 -10.98 8.46
CA LEU A 319 -25.53 -11.76 9.28
C LEU A 319 -26.00 -11.80 10.73
N LYS A 320 -26.10 -13.00 11.30
CA LYS A 320 -26.34 -13.21 12.72
C LYS A 320 -25.10 -13.76 13.40
N ALA A 321 -24.90 -13.43 14.66
CA ALA A 321 -23.89 -14.07 15.47
C ALA A 321 -24.12 -15.59 15.54
N GLU A 322 -23.09 -16.35 15.87
CA GLU A 322 -23.10 -17.81 15.94
C GLU A 322 -23.40 -18.53 14.60
N THR A 323 -23.16 -17.83 13.48
CA THR A 323 -23.33 -18.37 12.11
C THR A 323 -21.99 -18.93 11.59
N THR A 324 -22.04 -19.93 10.73
CA THR A 324 -20.88 -20.38 9.94
C THR A 324 -20.96 -19.78 8.55
N LEU A 325 -19.91 -19.07 8.13
CA LEU A 325 -19.73 -18.56 6.78
C LEU A 325 -18.70 -19.37 6.02
N TYR A 326 -18.67 -19.22 4.72
CA TYR A 326 -17.73 -19.88 3.82
C TYR A 326 -16.80 -18.82 3.21
N ASN A 327 -15.50 -19.02 3.36
CA ASN A 327 -14.49 -18.19 2.69
C ASN A 327 -14.30 -18.75 1.27
N SER A 328 -14.72 -17.97 0.26
CA SER A 328 -14.71 -18.40 -1.14
C SER A 328 -13.30 -18.58 -1.70
N ALA A 329 -12.35 -17.73 -1.30
CA ALA A 329 -10.98 -17.79 -1.81
C ALA A 329 -10.16 -18.93 -1.21
N LYS A 330 -10.45 -19.30 0.05
CA LYS A 330 -9.71 -20.36 0.77
C LYS A 330 -10.47 -21.70 0.79
N GLU A 331 -11.70 -21.73 0.29
CA GLU A 331 -12.60 -22.91 0.26
C GLU A 331 -12.79 -23.55 1.64
N LYS A 332 -12.94 -22.71 2.69
CA LYS A 332 -13.08 -23.18 4.07
C LYS A 332 -14.23 -22.51 4.81
N ASP A 333 -14.81 -23.29 5.73
CA ASP A 333 -15.83 -22.80 6.64
C ASP A 333 -15.21 -22.03 7.80
N GLU A 334 -15.79 -20.86 8.14
CA GLU A 334 -15.37 -19.96 9.22
C GLU A 334 -16.53 -19.71 10.19
N LYS A 335 -16.28 -19.87 11.48
CA LYS A 335 -17.30 -19.67 12.51
C LYS A 335 -17.30 -18.25 13.02
N ILE A 336 -18.42 -17.56 12.84
CA ILE A 336 -18.67 -16.23 13.38
C ILE A 336 -19.24 -16.34 14.78
N ALA A 337 -18.41 -16.28 15.79
CA ALA A 337 -18.88 -16.41 17.17
C ALA A 337 -19.61 -15.14 17.67
N GLN A 338 -19.03 -13.97 17.37
CA GLN A 338 -19.56 -12.66 17.77
C GLN A 338 -19.35 -11.67 16.64
N ILE A 339 -20.27 -10.74 16.49
CA ILE A 339 -20.15 -9.58 15.60
C ILE A 339 -19.81 -8.38 16.47
N ILE A 340 -18.75 -7.67 16.12
CA ILE A 340 -18.18 -6.57 16.92
C ILE A 340 -18.27 -5.27 16.11
N ILE A 341 -18.90 -4.25 16.66
CA ILE A 341 -18.80 -2.89 16.13
C ILE A 341 -17.63 -2.20 16.84
N MET A 342 -16.70 -1.70 16.05
CA MET A 342 -15.53 -0.97 16.52
C MET A 342 -15.87 0.53 16.64
N THR A 343 -15.34 1.19 17.70
CA THR A 343 -15.29 2.65 17.82
C THR A 343 -13.88 3.00 18.25
N GLY A 344 -12.99 3.26 17.29
CA GLY A 344 -11.57 3.27 17.55
C GLY A 344 -11.13 1.93 18.17
N LYS A 345 -10.60 1.96 19.40
CA LYS A 345 -10.20 0.75 20.14
C LYS A 345 -11.34 0.07 20.91
N GLU A 346 -12.47 0.77 21.11
CA GLU A 346 -13.60 0.22 21.88
C GLU A 346 -14.42 -0.76 21.05
N GLN A 347 -14.94 -1.79 21.71
CA GLN A 347 -15.65 -2.91 21.08
C GLN A 347 -17.04 -3.06 21.67
N ALA A 348 -18.05 -3.16 20.81
CA ALA A 348 -19.42 -3.44 21.23
C ALA A 348 -19.98 -4.62 20.44
N ASN A 349 -20.50 -5.64 21.16
CA ASN A 349 -21.11 -6.81 20.51
C ASN A 349 -22.53 -6.47 20.03
N VAL A 350 -22.89 -6.98 18.86
CA VAL A 350 -24.25 -6.93 18.29
C VAL A 350 -24.71 -8.35 17.92
N ALA A 351 -26.05 -8.58 17.97
CA ALA A 351 -26.60 -9.89 17.68
C ALA A 351 -26.71 -10.16 16.17
N GLU A 352 -26.94 -9.11 15.39
CA GLU A 352 -27.13 -9.19 13.94
C GLU A 352 -26.60 -7.94 13.24
N LEU A 353 -26.36 -8.05 11.94
CA LEU A 353 -25.89 -6.99 11.05
C LEU A 353 -26.74 -6.97 9.79
N TYR A 354 -27.12 -5.78 9.33
CA TYR A 354 -27.82 -5.55 8.08
C TYR A 354 -26.87 -5.23 6.93
N PRO A 355 -27.28 -5.48 5.66
CA PRO A 355 -26.49 -5.10 4.49
C PRO A 355 -26.08 -3.62 4.53
N GLY A 356 -24.89 -3.35 4.09
CA GLY A 356 -24.30 -2.01 4.09
C GLY A 356 -23.52 -1.69 5.37
N ASP A 357 -23.71 -2.42 6.46
CA ASP A 357 -23.01 -2.10 7.71
C ASP A 357 -21.57 -2.67 7.75
N ILE A 358 -20.74 -2.03 8.55
CA ILE A 358 -19.33 -2.38 8.76
C ILE A 358 -19.15 -2.90 10.18
N ALA A 359 -18.51 -4.05 10.31
CA ALA A 359 -18.25 -4.70 11.59
C ALA A 359 -16.92 -5.45 11.59
N ALA A 360 -16.58 -6.07 12.69
CA ALA A 360 -15.43 -6.92 12.86
C ALA A 360 -15.82 -8.28 13.44
N VAL A 361 -15.00 -9.29 13.14
CA VAL A 361 -15.08 -10.63 13.72
C VAL A 361 -13.70 -11.05 14.20
N ALA A 362 -13.64 -11.64 15.40
CA ALA A 362 -12.40 -12.15 15.95
C ALA A 362 -12.22 -13.65 15.68
N LYS A 363 -10.94 -14.07 15.64
CA LYS A 363 -10.53 -15.50 15.64
C LYS A 363 -10.95 -16.29 14.41
N LEU A 364 -11.02 -15.68 13.24
CA LEU A 364 -11.10 -16.42 12.00
C LEU A 364 -9.76 -17.13 11.72
N ASN A 365 -9.83 -18.35 11.19
CA ASN A 365 -8.65 -19.22 11.07
C ASN A 365 -7.82 -18.96 9.82
N VAL A 366 -8.50 -18.77 8.67
CA VAL A 366 -7.84 -18.68 7.36
C VAL A 366 -8.12 -17.36 6.62
N THR A 367 -9.09 -16.59 7.10
CA THR A 367 -9.54 -15.37 6.44
C THR A 367 -8.52 -14.25 6.56
N SER A 368 -8.22 -13.61 5.43
CA SER A 368 -7.29 -12.49 5.28
C SER A 368 -7.97 -11.28 4.66
N THR A 369 -7.28 -10.14 4.66
CA THR A 369 -7.72 -8.93 3.95
C THR A 369 -7.90 -9.22 2.46
N GLY A 370 -9.00 -8.75 1.86
CA GLY A 370 -9.43 -9.02 0.49
C GLY A 370 -10.41 -10.18 0.35
N ASP A 371 -10.41 -11.15 1.27
CA ASP A 371 -11.26 -12.34 1.17
C ASP A 371 -12.75 -12.01 1.24
N THR A 372 -13.55 -12.77 0.49
CA THR A 372 -15.00 -12.73 0.55
C THR A 372 -15.55 -13.84 1.46
N LEU A 373 -16.38 -13.46 2.42
CA LEU A 373 -17.16 -14.36 3.27
C LEU A 373 -18.61 -14.45 2.74
N THR A 374 -19.09 -15.66 2.53
CA THR A 374 -20.40 -15.93 1.93
C THR A 374 -21.08 -17.15 2.54
N THR A 375 -22.14 -17.65 1.93
CA THR A 375 -22.76 -18.93 2.29
C THR A 375 -22.29 -20.04 1.34
N LYS A 376 -22.01 -21.22 1.86
CA LYS A 376 -21.53 -22.36 1.06
C LYS A 376 -22.52 -22.83 -0.02
N ALA A 377 -23.82 -22.61 0.20
CA ALA A 377 -24.86 -23.00 -0.74
C ALA A 377 -24.87 -22.12 -2.00
N ASN A 378 -24.50 -20.84 -1.87
CA ASN A 378 -24.47 -19.87 -2.95
C ASN A 378 -23.21 -19.01 -2.82
N PRO A 379 -22.03 -19.55 -3.19
CA PRO A 379 -20.78 -18.82 -3.03
C PRO A 379 -20.72 -17.61 -3.97
N VAL A 380 -20.41 -16.47 -3.40
CA VAL A 380 -20.15 -15.21 -4.11
C VAL A 380 -18.68 -14.87 -3.94
N VAL A 381 -18.06 -14.28 -4.97
CA VAL A 381 -16.71 -13.72 -4.92
C VAL A 381 -16.81 -12.25 -5.32
N LEU A 382 -16.39 -11.36 -4.44
CA LEU A 382 -16.27 -9.94 -4.71
C LEU A 382 -14.90 -9.66 -5.33
N GLU A 383 -14.77 -8.55 -6.03
CA GLU A 383 -13.49 -8.13 -6.60
C GLU A 383 -12.43 -7.92 -5.52
N ASP A 384 -11.21 -8.32 -5.84
CA ASP A 384 -10.07 -8.12 -4.94
C ASP A 384 -9.75 -6.64 -4.75
N ILE A 385 -9.32 -6.29 -3.54
CA ILE A 385 -8.85 -4.94 -3.23
C ILE A 385 -7.50 -4.73 -3.91
N LYS A 386 -7.39 -3.69 -4.73
CA LYS A 386 -6.14 -3.33 -5.41
C LYS A 386 -5.24 -2.55 -4.47
N PHE A 387 -4.30 -3.24 -3.84
CA PHE A 387 -3.30 -2.60 -3.00
C PHE A 387 -2.10 -2.12 -3.81
N PRO A 388 -1.44 -1.02 -3.40
CA PRO A 388 -0.21 -0.56 -4.03
C PRO A 388 0.93 -1.58 -3.83
N ILE A 389 1.87 -1.59 -4.77
CA ILE A 389 3.03 -2.49 -4.72
C ILE A 389 4.14 -1.80 -3.92
N PRO A 390 4.70 -2.45 -2.89
CA PRO A 390 5.80 -1.89 -2.12
C PRO A 390 7.09 -1.85 -2.96
N THR A 391 7.88 -0.78 -2.79
CA THR A 391 9.04 -0.50 -3.65
C THR A 391 10.33 -0.19 -2.89
N LEU A 392 10.28 0.01 -1.58
CA LEU A 392 11.47 0.28 -0.78
C LEU A 392 11.88 -0.97 0.00
N SER A 393 13.10 -1.44 -0.25
CA SER A 393 13.65 -2.65 0.37
C SER A 393 14.79 -2.33 1.33
N THR A 394 14.84 -3.04 2.44
CA THR A 394 15.93 -3.02 3.41
C THR A 394 16.19 -4.42 3.95
N ALA A 395 17.42 -4.71 4.33
CA ALA A 395 17.70 -5.95 5.04
C ALA A 395 17.36 -5.80 6.53
N ILE A 396 16.81 -6.86 7.11
CA ILE A 396 16.47 -6.91 8.54
C ILE A 396 17.17 -8.08 9.22
N GLU A 397 17.63 -7.84 10.45
CA GLU A 397 18.26 -8.88 11.28
C GLU A 397 17.72 -8.80 12.70
N PRO A 398 17.57 -9.94 13.39
CA PRO A 398 17.24 -9.94 14.81
C PRO A 398 18.42 -9.36 15.60
N LYS A 399 18.14 -8.53 16.59
CA LYS A 399 19.17 -7.89 17.44
C LYS A 399 19.88 -8.88 18.34
N SER A 400 19.22 -10.00 18.68
CA SER A 400 19.77 -11.05 19.52
C SER A 400 19.41 -12.45 18.97
N LYS A 401 20.20 -13.47 19.35
CA LYS A 401 19.89 -14.86 19.00
C LYS A 401 18.53 -15.34 19.56
N GLY A 402 18.08 -14.78 20.69
CA GLY A 402 16.77 -15.13 21.28
C GLY A 402 15.59 -14.57 20.48
N ASP A 403 15.82 -13.58 19.64
CA ASP A 403 14.81 -12.98 18.78
C ASP A 403 14.71 -13.71 17.42
N GLU A 404 15.73 -14.48 17.02
CA GLU A 404 15.77 -15.21 15.74
C GLU A 404 14.62 -16.25 15.64
N ASP A 405 14.39 -17.01 16.71
CA ASP A 405 13.32 -18.03 16.74
C ASP A 405 11.93 -17.41 16.68
N LYS A 406 11.76 -16.20 17.23
CA LYS A 406 10.48 -15.48 17.26
C LYS A 406 10.21 -14.70 15.98
N LEU A 407 11.26 -14.28 15.26
CA LEU A 407 11.16 -13.39 14.10
C LEU A 407 10.28 -13.99 13.00
N SER A 408 10.41 -15.28 12.70
CA SER A 408 9.60 -15.94 11.67
C SER A 408 8.10 -15.88 11.97
N GLY A 409 7.71 -16.14 13.24
CA GLY A 409 6.31 -16.03 13.66
C GLY A 409 5.79 -14.58 13.67
N ALA A 410 6.64 -13.63 14.01
CA ALA A 410 6.32 -12.21 13.98
C ALA A 410 6.12 -11.69 12.55
N ILE A 411 7.00 -12.08 11.62
CA ILE A 411 6.87 -11.79 10.18
C ILE A 411 5.54 -12.31 9.65
N GLN A 412 5.18 -13.57 9.93
CA GLN A 412 3.94 -14.15 9.44
C GLN A 412 2.71 -13.34 9.89
N ARG A 413 2.66 -12.96 11.17
CA ARG A 413 1.55 -12.15 11.71
C ARG A 413 1.50 -10.75 11.11
N LEU A 414 2.65 -10.16 10.82
CA LEU A 414 2.73 -8.84 10.20
C LEU A 414 2.22 -8.88 8.75
N LEU A 415 2.58 -9.92 7.98
CA LEU A 415 2.10 -10.14 6.61
C LEU A 415 0.57 -10.40 6.55
N GLU A 416 -0.03 -10.89 7.65
CA GLU A 416 -1.48 -11.03 7.76
C GLU A 416 -2.19 -9.67 7.96
N GLU A 417 -1.50 -8.71 8.62
CA GLU A 417 -2.03 -7.38 8.92
C GLU A 417 -1.89 -6.43 7.73
N ASP A 418 -0.77 -6.50 7.02
CA ASP A 418 -0.41 -5.51 6.00
C ASP A 418 -0.10 -6.18 4.65
N PRO A 419 -0.98 -6.03 3.66
CA PRO A 419 -0.82 -6.64 2.33
C PRO A 419 0.29 -5.98 1.49
N THR A 420 0.82 -4.83 1.92
CA THR A 420 1.88 -4.09 1.22
C THR A 420 3.28 -4.32 1.80
N ILE A 421 3.41 -5.29 2.70
CA ILE A 421 4.71 -5.74 3.19
C ILE A 421 5.08 -7.05 2.49
N ARG A 422 6.33 -7.17 2.08
CA ARG A 422 6.92 -8.40 1.59
C ARG A 422 8.16 -8.71 2.40
N VAL A 423 8.32 -9.97 2.78
CA VAL A 423 9.54 -10.44 3.46
C VAL A 423 10.01 -11.72 2.80
N GLU A 424 11.23 -11.68 2.31
CA GLU A 424 11.86 -12.82 1.64
C GLU A 424 13.29 -13.00 2.09
N LYS A 425 13.78 -14.24 2.00
CA LYS A 425 15.19 -14.55 2.26
C LYS A 425 15.92 -14.69 0.95
N ASP A 426 16.84 -13.75 0.70
CA ASP A 426 17.66 -13.79 -0.52
C ASP A 426 18.61 -14.98 -0.49
N ALA A 427 18.61 -15.78 -1.57
CA ALA A 427 19.37 -17.02 -1.65
C ALA A 427 20.89 -16.81 -1.77
N VAL A 428 21.31 -15.68 -2.34
CA VAL A 428 22.70 -15.31 -2.60
C VAL A 428 23.31 -14.61 -1.37
N THR A 429 22.68 -13.53 -0.93
CA THR A 429 23.19 -12.72 0.19
C THR A 429 22.86 -13.28 1.55
N LYS A 430 21.94 -14.27 1.63
CA LYS A 430 21.40 -14.87 2.86
C LYS A 430 20.69 -13.86 3.78
N GLN A 431 20.49 -12.63 3.34
CA GLN A 431 19.78 -11.60 4.09
C GLN A 431 18.27 -11.85 4.06
N THR A 432 17.60 -11.46 5.14
CA THR A 432 16.13 -11.33 5.14
C THR A 432 15.79 -9.91 4.69
N ILE A 433 15.12 -9.79 3.55
CA ILE A 433 14.76 -8.52 2.92
C ILE A 433 13.32 -8.19 3.26
N LEU A 434 13.12 -7.02 3.86
CA LEU A 434 11.82 -6.40 4.10
C LEU A 434 11.59 -5.36 3.01
N THR A 435 10.47 -5.48 2.28
CA THR A 435 10.04 -4.48 1.30
C THR A 435 8.73 -3.85 1.77
N ALA A 436 8.66 -2.52 1.77
CA ALA A 436 7.53 -1.72 2.23
C ALA A 436 7.32 -0.49 1.32
N MET A 437 6.33 0.34 1.63
CA MET A 437 5.94 1.49 0.80
C MET A 437 6.87 2.70 0.90
N GLY A 438 7.62 2.82 1.98
CA GLY A 438 8.53 3.96 2.24
C GLY A 438 9.24 3.85 3.57
N ASP A 439 10.10 4.84 3.87
CA ASP A 439 10.92 4.85 5.10
C ASP A 439 10.07 4.86 6.36
N THR A 440 9.05 5.71 6.41
CA THR A 440 8.15 5.80 7.56
C THR A 440 7.43 4.47 7.78
N HIS A 441 7.06 3.77 6.70
CA HIS A 441 6.45 2.46 6.80
C HIS A 441 7.41 1.42 7.39
N ILE A 442 8.67 1.39 6.93
CA ILE A 442 9.71 0.51 7.49
C ILE A 442 9.91 0.77 8.98
N ASP A 443 10.04 2.03 9.39
CA ASP A 443 10.21 2.40 10.80
C ASP A 443 9.06 1.87 11.67
N ILE A 444 7.83 2.04 11.21
CA ILE A 444 6.63 1.57 11.93
C ILE A 444 6.59 0.04 11.99
N VAL A 445 6.98 -0.64 10.93
CA VAL A 445 7.10 -2.10 10.93
C VAL A 445 8.11 -2.56 11.98
N ILE A 446 9.26 -1.91 12.09
CA ILE A 446 10.28 -2.22 13.12
C ILE A 446 9.73 -1.95 14.53
N GLU A 447 9.05 -0.82 14.74
CA GLU A 447 8.39 -0.53 16.03
C GLU A 447 7.31 -1.58 16.38
N LYS A 448 6.53 -2.04 15.40
CA LYS A 448 5.53 -3.11 15.59
C LYS A 448 6.17 -4.44 15.97
N PHE A 449 7.33 -4.80 15.40
CA PHE A 449 8.06 -6.01 15.81
C PHE A 449 8.41 -5.98 17.30
N ALA A 450 8.95 -4.88 17.76
CA ALA A 450 9.31 -4.72 19.18
C ALA A 450 8.06 -4.70 20.09
N ARG A 451 7.08 -3.87 19.77
CA ARG A 451 5.92 -3.62 20.64
C ARG A 451 4.91 -4.78 20.65
N LYS A 452 4.51 -5.25 19.46
CA LYS A 452 3.45 -6.27 19.35
C LYS A 452 3.97 -7.69 19.59
N PHE A 453 5.20 -7.96 19.12
CA PHE A 453 5.70 -9.33 19.08
C PHE A 453 6.90 -9.57 20.02
N GLY A 454 7.43 -8.52 20.65
CA GLY A 454 8.57 -8.62 21.56
C GLY A 454 9.84 -9.13 20.86
N VAL A 455 10.07 -8.66 19.61
CA VAL A 455 11.21 -9.02 18.78
C VAL A 455 11.94 -7.74 18.38
N ASP A 456 13.15 -7.57 18.89
CA ASP A 456 13.99 -6.44 18.47
C ASP A 456 14.67 -6.75 17.14
N VAL A 457 14.44 -5.87 16.16
CA VAL A 457 14.94 -5.98 14.79
C VAL A 457 15.78 -4.73 14.47
N ILE A 458 16.86 -4.91 13.74
CA ILE A 458 17.69 -3.84 13.19
C ILE A 458 17.66 -3.88 11.67
N THR A 459 17.70 -2.71 11.06
CA THR A 459 17.84 -2.58 9.60
C THR A 459 19.31 -2.54 9.20
N LYS A 460 19.62 -3.13 8.05
CA LYS A 460 20.93 -3.06 7.41
C LYS A 460 20.82 -2.74 5.94
N GLU A 461 21.89 -2.29 5.34
CA GLU A 461 21.97 -2.07 3.92
C GLU A 461 21.74 -3.39 3.16
N MET A 462 20.89 -3.34 2.13
CA MET A 462 20.64 -4.48 1.27
C MET A 462 21.88 -4.76 0.42
N ARG A 463 22.39 -5.99 0.46
CA ARG A 463 23.47 -6.43 -0.41
C ARG A 463 22.92 -6.78 -1.78
N ILE A 464 23.64 -6.39 -2.81
CA ILE A 464 23.27 -6.74 -4.19
C ILE A 464 23.67 -8.19 -4.45
N PRO A 465 22.77 -9.04 -5.01
CA PRO A 465 23.07 -10.43 -5.31
C PRO A 465 23.91 -10.55 -6.59
N TYR A 466 25.15 -10.09 -6.53
CA TYR A 466 26.10 -10.26 -7.62
C TYR A 466 26.37 -11.74 -7.91
N ARG A 467 26.84 -12.03 -9.13
CA ARG A 467 27.33 -13.35 -9.52
C ARG A 467 28.70 -13.21 -10.18
N GLU A 468 29.39 -14.31 -10.31
CA GLU A 468 30.64 -14.40 -11.07
C GLU A 468 30.43 -15.26 -12.30
N THR A 469 31.18 -14.99 -13.37
CA THR A 469 31.22 -15.85 -14.57
C THR A 469 32.58 -15.76 -15.24
N ILE A 470 32.78 -16.47 -16.32
CA ILE A 470 34.04 -16.53 -17.07
C ILE A 470 33.85 -16.04 -18.51
N ARG A 471 34.92 -15.50 -19.10
CA ARG A 471 34.93 -15.03 -20.49
C ARG A 471 35.72 -15.96 -21.43
N ALA A 472 36.56 -16.84 -20.88
CA ALA A 472 37.47 -17.66 -21.68
C ALA A 472 37.28 -19.15 -21.36
N THR A 473 37.44 -19.96 -22.38
CA THR A 473 37.52 -21.42 -22.26
C THR A 473 38.89 -21.81 -21.72
N VAL A 474 38.92 -22.66 -20.73
CA VAL A 474 40.16 -23.18 -20.10
C VAL A 474 40.06 -24.67 -19.84
N GLU A 475 41.17 -25.36 -19.93
CA GLU A 475 41.32 -26.76 -19.56
C GLU A 475 42.28 -26.86 -18.38
N VAL A 476 41.85 -27.47 -17.28
CA VAL A 476 42.63 -27.49 -16.06
C VAL A 476 42.62 -28.84 -15.38
N GLU A 477 43.76 -29.13 -14.73
CA GLU A 477 43.95 -30.28 -13.89
C GLU A 477 43.58 -29.96 -12.44
N GLY A 478 42.73 -30.81 -11.82
CA GLY A 478 42.48 -30.83 -10.37
C GLY A 478 42.98 -32.15 -9.80
N LYS A 479 43.95 -32.09 -8.86
CA LYS A 479 44.55 -33.27 -8.26
C LYS A 479 44.57 -33.16 -6.75
N HIS A 480 43.84 -34.06 -6.11
CA HIS A 480 43.85 -34.26 -4.67
C HIS A 480 44.62 -35.51 -4.32
N LYS A 481 45.78 -35.33 -3.71
CA LYS A 481 46.59 -36.44 -3.20
C LYS A 481 47.00 -36.12 -1.78
N LYS A 482 46.50 -36.93 -0.79
CA LYS A 482 46.86 -36.80 0.62
C LYS A 482 47.24 -38.17 1.17
N GLN A 483 48.41 -38.27 1.79
CA GLN A 483 48.89 -39.51 2.38
C GLN A 483 49.25 -39.18 3.84
N SER A 484 48.46 -39.67 4.78
CA SER A 484 48.69 -39.47 6.23
C SER A 484 48.41 -40.76 6.97
N GLY A 485 49.36 -41.74 6.94
CA GLY A 485 49.29 -42.99 7.68
C GLY A 485 47.99 -43.80 7.42
N GLY A 486 48.10 -45.01 6.88
CA GLY A 486 46.97 -45.87 6.55
C GLY A 486 46.48 -45.69 5.10
N HIS A 487 45.16 -45.66 4.86
CA HIS A 487 44.58 -45.42 3.54
C HIS A 487 44.83 -43.95 3.07
N GLY A 488 45.40 -43.78 1.88
CA GLY A 488 45.56 -42.49 1.24
C GLY A 488 44.24 -41.94 0.67
N GLN A 489 44.28 -40.70 0.21
CA GLN A 489 43.18 -40.10 -0.57
C GLN A 489 43.73 -39.73 -1.95
N TYR A 490 43.07 -40.19 -3.01
CA TYR A 490 43.49 -39.90 -4.37
C TYR A 490 42.28 -39.58 -5.28
N GLY A 491 42.26 -38.40 -5.86
CA GLY A 491 41.29 -37.97 -6.87
C GLY A 491 42.00 -37.07 -7.89
N HIS A 492 41.80 -37.36 -9.17
CA HIS A 492 42.44 -36.61 -10.25
C HIS A 492 41.48 -36.46 -11.44
N VAL A 493 41.23 -35.22 -11.84
CA VAL A 493 40.30 -34.89 -12.91
C VAL A 493 40.94 -33.83 -13.83
N TRP A 494 40.61 -33.90 -15.12
CA TRP A 494 40.78 -32.83 -16.05
C TRP A 494 39.42 -32.32 -16.48
N VAL A 495 39.19 -31.01 -16.30
CA VAL A 495 37.90 -30.35 -16.55
C VAL A 495 38.13 -29.18 -17.48
N LYS A 496 37.31 -29.13 -18.53
CA LYS A 496 37.21 -27.98 -19.45
C LYS A 496 36.08 -27.10 -18.95
N PHE A 497 36.34 -25.82 -18.71
CA PHE A 497 35.34 -24.80 -18.36
C PHE A 497 35.15 -23.87 -19.56
N GLU A 498 33.88 -23.58 -19.89
CA GLU A 498 33.48 -22.75 -21.01
C GLU A 498 32.36 -21.79 -20.56
N PRO A 499 32.32 -20.52 -21.08
CA PRO A 499 31.15 -19.69 -20.94
C PRO A 499 29.89 -20.38 -21.47
N PHE A 500 28.77 -20.28 -20.77
CA PHE A 500 27.53 -20.92 -21.18
C PHE A 500 26.35 -20.02 -20.74
N THR A 501 25.45 -19.70 -21.69
CA THR A 501 24.37 -18.72 -21.41
C THR A 501 22.97 -19.31 -21.44
N GLU A 502 22.83 -20.58 -21.81
CA GLU A 502 21.52 -21.24 -21.91
C GLU A 502 20.99 -21.66 -20.53
N GLU A 503 21.89 -22.04 -19.61
CA GLU A 503 21.60 -22.45 -18.23
C GLU A 503 22.68 -21.92 -17.29
N ASN A 504 22.36 -21.84 -15.99
CA ASN A 504 23.34 -21.40 -14.98
C ASN A 504 24.56 -22.31 -14.88
N PHE A 505 24.36 -23.63 -15.03
CA PHE A 505 25.40 -24.63 -14.99
C PHE A 505 25.02 -25.85 -15.81
N LEU A 506 25.94 -26.29 -16.67
CA LEU A 506 25.84 -27.55 -17.41
C LEU A 506 27.06 -28.41 -17.12
N PHE A 507 26.85 -29.64 -16.63
CA PHE A 507 27.89 -30.63 -16.46
C PHE A 507 27.81 -31.67 -17.58
N GLU A 508 28.92 -31.86 -18.27
CA GLU A 508 29.06 -32.92 -19.29
C GLU A 508 30.18 -33.89 -18.95
N GLU A 509 29.97 -35.15 -19.28
CA GLU A 509 30.94 -36.23 -19.15
C GLU A 509 31.40 -36.69 -20.53
N ASN A 510 32.69 -36.56 -20.81
CA ASN A 510 33.28 -36.97 -22.06
C ASN A 510 34.59 -37.74 -21.81
N VAL A 511 34.58 -38.62 -20.80
CA VAL A 511 35.76 -39.41 -20.40
C VAL A 511 35.98 -40.56 -21.34
N PHE A 512 37.17 -40.69 -21.91
CA PHE A 512 37.55 -41.77 -22.79
C PHE A 512 38.36 -42.86 -22.02
N GLY A 513 38.20 -44.10 -22.39
CA GLY A 513 39.02 -45.23 -21.86
C GLY A 513 38.86 -45.53 -20.36
N GLY A 514 37.90 -44.94 -19.65
CA GLY A 514 37.65 -45.22 -18.25
C GLY A 514 38.70 -44.66 -17.27
N SER A 515 39.40 -43.60 -17.68
CA SER A 515 40.42 -42.93 -16.84
C SER A 515 39.84 -42.42 -15.51
N VAL A 516 38.57 -42.04 -15.50
CA VAL A 516 37.74 -41.79 -14.28
C VAL A 516 36.59 -42.80 -14.26
N PRO A 517 36.45 -43.64 -13.25
CA PRO A 517 35.30 -44.54 -13.13
C PRO A 517 33.96 -43.80 -12.99
N ARG A 518 32.94 -44.25 -13.73
CA ARG A 518 31.61 -43.57 -13.79
C ARG A 518 30.96 -43.33 -12.43
N GLN A 519 31.23 -44.22 -11.48
CA GLN A 519 30.72 -44.07 -10.11
C GLN A 519 31.17 -42.77 -9.43
N TYR A 520 32.25 -42.10 -9.89
CA TYR A 520 32.77 -40.89 -9.32
C TYR A 520 32.27 -39.62 -10.04
N PHE A 521 31.58 -39.73 -11.18
CA PHE A 521 31.06 -38.58 -11.93
C PHE A 521 30.09 -37.72 -11.09
N PRO A 522 29.13 -38.29 -10.36
CA PRO A 522 28.28 -37.54 -9.48
C PRO A 522 29.04 -36.77 -8.37
N ALA A 523 30.15 -37.37 -7.90
CA ALA A 523 30.99 -36.71 -6.89
C ALA A 523 31.78 -35.51 -7.48
N VAL A 524 32.22 -35.62 -8.73
CA VAL A 524 32.84 -34.50 -9.47
C VAL A 524 31.84 -33.37 -9.67
N GLU A 525 30.66 -33.67 -10.21
CA GLU A 525 29.58 -32.69 -10.42
C GLU A 525 29.20 -31.99 -9.11
N LYS A 526 28.95 -32.74 -8.06
CA LYS A 526 28.64 -32.20 -6.73
C LYS A 526 29.78 -31.31 -6.20
N GLY A 527 31.02 -31.69 -6.45
CA GLY A 527 32.20 -30.91 -6.05
C GLY A 527 32.30 -29.59 -6.79
N LEU A 528 31.92 -29.54 -8.09
CA LEU A 528 31.84 -28.32 -8.88
C LEU A 528 30.71 -27.42 -8.39
N ILE A 529 29.49 -27.96 -8.21
CA ILE A 529 28.32 -27.21 -7.71
C ILE A 529 28.62 -26.53 -6.37
N GLU A 530 29.19 -27.28 -5.42
CA GLU A 530 29.56 -26.70 -4.13
C GLU A 530 30.66 -25.63 -4.24
N ALA A 531 31.61 -25.80 -5.16
CA ALA A 531 32.65 -24.81 -5.39
C ALA A 531 32.12 -23.53 -6.05
N MET A 532 31.08 -23.63 -6.90
CA MET A 532 30.42 -22.51 -7.51
C MET A 532 29.77 -21.55 -6.50
N GLU A 533 29.33 -22.05 -5.34
CA GLU A 533 28.75 -21.22 -4.30
C GLU A 533 29.74 -20.25 -3.64
N GLU A 534 31.06 -20.54 -3.72
CA GLU A 534 32.10 -19.78 -3.04
C GLU A 534 32.75 -18.66 -3.89
N GLY A 535 32.60 -18.70 -5.23
CA GLY A 535 33.22 -17.76 -6.16
C GLY A 535 34.76 -17.66 -6.04
N VAL A 536 35.39 -16.90 -6.90
CA VAL A 536 36.86 -16.71 -6.89
C VAL A 536 37.33 -15.26 -6.89
N LEU A 537 36.49 -14.31 -7.39
CA LEU A 537 36.82 -12.89 -7.42
C LEU A 537 36.48 -12.18 -6.12
N ALA A 538 35.23 -12.25 -5.75
CA ALA A 538 34.65 -11.55 -4.60
C ALA A 538 33.88 -12.51 -3.67
N GLY A 539 33.72 -13.77 -4.10
CA GLY A 539 33.02 -14.82 -3.34
C GLY A 539 31.54 -14.85 -3.61
N TYR A 540 31.09 -14.31 -4.73
CA TYR A 540 29.72 -14.44 -5.20
C TYR A 540 29.53 -15.76 -5.98
N PRO A 541 28.32 -16.35 -5.96
CA PRO A 541 28.09 -17.59 -6.69
C PRO A 541 28.44 -17.47 -8.19
N VAL A 542 29.12 -18.48 -8.71
CA VAL A 542 29.43 -18.56 -10.14
C VAL A 542 28.24 -19.08 -10.91
N ALA A 543 27.96 -18.49 -12.07
CA ALA A 543 26.85 -18.85 -12.94
C ALA A 543 27.31 -18.82 -14.41
N ASN A 544 26.45 -19.34 -15.29
CA ASN A 544 26.61 -19.27 -16.74
C ASN A 544 27.91 -19.93 -17.20
N ILE A 545 28.18 -21.14 -16.69
CA ILE A 545 29.35 -21.94 -17.08
C ILE A 545 28.94 -23.36 -17.44
N LYS A 546 29.72 -23.91 -18.37
CA LYS A 546 29.69 -25.34 -18.70
C LYS A 546 30.99 -25.98 -18.25
N ALA A 547 30.90 -27.13 -17.60
CA ALA A 547 32.03 -27.91 -17.14
C ALA A 547 32.01 -29.29 -17.82
N THR A 548 33.03 -29.64 -18.60
CA THR A 548 33.15 -30.93 -19.23
C THR A 548 34.29 -31.71 -18.59
N LEU A 549 33.95 -32.81 -17.91
CA LEU A 549 34.94 -33.78 -17.42
C LEU A 549 35.39 -34.65 -18.57
N TYR A 550 36.66 -34.57 -18.99
CA TYR A 550 37.11 -35.29 -20.16
C TYR A 550 38.27 -36.29 -19.92
N ASP A 551 39.05 -36.12 -18.83
CA ASP A 551 40.13 -37.03 -18.44
C ASP A 551 40.39 -37.02 -16.94
N GLY A 552 41.28 -37.91 -16.47
CA GLY A 552 41.69 -38.00 -15.10
C GLY A 552 42.49 -39.29 -14.81
N SER A 553 42.59 -39.65 -13.55
CA SER A 553 43.10 -40.95 -13.13
C SER A 553 42.58 -41.30 -11.73
N TYR A 554 42.58 -42.62 -11.45
CA TYR A 554 42.17 -43.12 -10.15
C TYR A 554 43.20 -44.09 -9.58
N HIS A 555 43.15 -44.32 -8.28
CA HIS A 555 43.93 -45.34 -7.58
C HIS A 555 43.00 -46.39 -7.02
N SER A 556 43.31 -47.67 -7.25
CA SER A 556 42.40 -48.76 -6.92
C SER A 556 42.01 -48.88 -5.42
N VAL A 557 42.85 -48.32 -4.53
CA VAL A 557 42.67 -48.41 -3.08
C VAL A 557 42.35 -47.06 -2.46
N ASP A 558 43.01 -45.96 -2.95
CA ASP A 558 42.98 -44.64 -2.31
C ASP A 558 41.91 -43.68 -2.90
N SER A 559 41.26 -44.12 -4.00
CA SER A 559 40.22 -43.27 -4.61
C SER A 559 38.86 -43.44 -3.89
N SER A 560 38.22 -42.33 -3.71
CA SER A 560 36.89 -42.21 -3.06
C SER A 560 36.09 -41.04 -3.64
N GLU A 561 34.78 -41.05 -3.47
CA GLU A 561 33.90 -39.93 -3.83
C GLU A 561 34.41 -38.61 -3.26
N MET A 562 34.81 -38.60 -1.96
CA MET A 562 35.34 -37.42 -1.32
C MET A 562 36.63 -36.89 -1.99
N ALA A 563 37.51 -37.81 -2.41
CA ALA A 563 38.78 -37.42 -3.09
C ALA A 563 38.51 -36.81 -4.46
N PHE A 564 37.55 -37.36 -5.23
CA PHE A 564 37.13 -36.79 -6.52
C PHE A 564 36.39 -35.45 -6.36
N LYS A 565 35.55 -35.33 -5.34
CA LYS A 565 34.91 -34.05 -4.97
C LYS A 565 35.95 -32.98 -4.68
N MET A 566 36.99 -33.27 -3.90
CA MET A 566 38.10 -32.36 -3.61
C MET A 566 38.93 -32.04 -4.86
N ALA A 567 39.16 -33.00 -5.73
CA ALA A 567 39.85 -32.81 -7.01
C ALA A 567 39.04 -31.83 -7.93
N ALA A 568 37.73 -32.00 -7.99
CA ALA A 568 36.81 -31.12 -8.72
C ALA A 568 36.87 -29.68 -8.20
N ARG A 569 36.84 -29.48 -6.88
CA ARG A 569 36.97 -28.14 -6.26
C ARG A 569 38.30 -27.48 -6.59
N LEU A 570 39.42 -28.22 -6.61
CA LEU A 570 40.73 -27.71 -7.01
C LEU A 570 40.77 -27.34 -8.49
N ALA A 571 40.17 -28.18 -9.36
CA ALA A 571 40.05 -27.87 -10.80
C ALA A 571 39.21 -26.59 -11.01
N PHE A 572 38.08 -26.49 -10.32
CA PHE A 572 37.19 -25.33 -10.40
C PHE A 572 37.93 -24.05 -10.04
N ARG A 573 38.56 -23.97 -8.86
CA ARG A 573 39.28 -22.80 -8.41
C ARG A 573 40.35 -22.35 -9.39
N LYS A 574 41.19 -23.27 -9.85
CA LYS A 574 42.24 -22.99 -10.85
C LYS A 574 41.66 -22.56 -12.21
N GLY A 575 40.57 -23.22 -12.63
CA GLY A 575 39.87 -22.91 -13.86
C GLY A 575 39.29 -21.48 -13.83
N MET A 576 38.55 -21.15 -12.79
CA MET A 576 37.93 -19.83 -12.63
C MET A 576 38.98 -18.71 -12.56
N GLU A 577 40.08 -18.88 -11.81
CA GLU A 577 41.16 -17.90 -11.73
C GLU A 577 41.81 -17.60 -13.07
N THR A 578 41.87 -18.57 -13.99
CA THR A 578 42.54 -18.43 -15.29
C THR A 578 41.61 -18.10 -16.48
N ALA A 579 40.31 -18.33 -16.31
CA ALA A 579 39.30 -18.17 -17.36
C ALA A 579 38.79 -16.71 -17.53
N LYS A 580 39.53 -15.71 -17.06
CA LYS A 580 39.14 -14.29 -17.07
C LYS A 580 37.80 -14.07 -16.40
N PRO A 581 37.73 -14.28 -15.10
CA PRO A 581 36.47 -14.12 -14.35
C PRO A 581 36.02 -12.69 -14.34
N VAL A 582 34.69 -12.50 -14.36
CA VAL A 582 34.00 -11.19 -14.31
C VAL A 582 32.81 -11.24 -13.38
N LEU A 583 32.43 -10.07 -12.87
CA LEU A 583 31.19 -9.92 -12.07
C LEU A 583 30.00 -9.66 -12.96
N LEU A 584 28.86 -10.22 -12.56
CA LEU A 584 27.54 -9.97 -13.11
C LEU A 584 26.69 -9.24 -12.07
N GLU A 585 25.92 -8.24 -12.51
CA GLU A 585 24.95 -7.52 -11.72
C GLU A 585 23.52 -7.78 -12.24
N PRO A 586 22.53 -7.84 -11.36
CA PRO A 586 21.14 -7.97 -11.77
C PRO A 586 20.63 -6.66 -12.38
N ILE A 587 20.04 -6.74 -13.56
CA ILE A 587 19.36 -5.66 -14.25
C ILE A 587 17.87 -5.80 -14.04
N MET A 588 17.21 -4.70 -13.73
CA MET A 588 15.78 -4.63 -13.49
C MET A 588 15.08 -3.96 -14.66
N ASN A 589 13.95 -4.51 -15.10
CA ASN A 589 12.98 -3.78 -15.92
C ASN A 589 12.22 -2.87 -14.98
N VAL A 590 12.29 -1.57 -15.23
CA VAL A 590 11.69 -0.53 -14.41
C VAL A 590 10.65 0.21 -15.24
N GLU A 591 9.44 0.35 -14.72
CA GLU A 591 8.39 1.20 -15.27
C GLU A 591 8.11 2.34 -14.30
N VAL A 592 8.29 3.58 -14.75
CA VAL A 592 8.08 4.78 -13.93
C VAL A 592 6.93 5.58 -14.51
N GLU A 593 5.88 5.75 -13.72
CA GLU A 593 4.69 6.53 -14.05
C GLU A 593 4.76 7.90 -13.37
N VAL A 594 4.77 8.97 -14.17
CA VAL A 594 4.88 10.35 -13.69
C VAL A 594 4.02 11.29 -14.52
N PRO A 595 3.56 12.44 -13.97
CA PRO A 595 3.01 13.52 -14.78
C PRO A 595 3.99 13.96 -15.87
N GLU A 596 3.45 14.35 -17.03
CA GLU A 596 4.26 14.75 -18.20
C GLU A 596 5.32 15.81 -17.88
N THR A 597 5.03 16.70 -16.94
CA THR A 597 5.95 17.77 -16.49
C THR A 597 7.27 17.26 -15.91
N TYR A 598 7.29 16.05 -15.34
CA TYR A 598 8.49 15.45 -14.73
C TYR A 598 9.22 14.45 -15.64
N MET A 599 8.68 14.17 -16.83
CA MET A 599 9.23 13.14 -17.74
C MET A 599 10.71 13.38 -18.06
N GLY A 600 11.09 14.62 -18.35
CA GLY A 600 12.49 14.97 -18.68
C GLY A 600 13.45 14.73 -17.52
N ASP A 601 13.05 15.09 -16.32
CA ASP A 601 13.85 14.92 -15.10
C ASP A 601 14.06 13.44 -14.78
N ILE A 602 13.01 12.63 -14.94
CA ILE A 602 13.09 11.17 -14.70
C ILE A 602 13.96 10.46 -15.73
N ILE A 603 13.87 10.83 -17.01
CA ILE A 603 14.77 10.28 -18.04
C ILE A 603 16.24 10.63 -17.72
N GLY A 604 16.50 11.87 -17.30
CA GLY A 604 17.81 12.32 -16.86
C GLY A 604 18.33 11.53 -15.66
N ASP A 605 17.49 11.32 -14.66
CA ASP A 605 17.83 10.57 -13.45
C ASP A 605 18.12 9.09 -13.75
N LEU A 606 17.26 8.41 -14.51
CA LEU A 606 17.48 7.01 -14.92
C LEU A 606 18.78 6.85 -15.71
N ASN A 607 19.10 7.78 -16.63
CA ASN A 607 20.37 7.75 -17.35
C ASN A 607 21.56 7.95 -16.40
N SER A 608 21.46 8.81 -15.39
CA SER A 608 22.52 9.00 -14.39
C SER A 608 22.78 7.74 -13.56
N LYS A 609 21.74 6.91 -13.38
CA LYS A 609 21.75 5.61 -12.70
C LYS A 609 22.12 4.43 -13.63
N ARG A 610 22.88 4.70 -14.69
CA ARG A 610 23.28 3.69 -15.69
C ARG A 610 22.09 2.99 -16.36
N GLY A 611 20.90 3.59 -16.30
CA GLY A 611 19.70 3.07 -16.90
C GLY A 611 19.69 3.24 -18.42
N ARG A 612 19.05 2.31 -19.09
CA ARG A 612 18.79 2.34 -20.53
C ARG A 612 17.30 2.49 -20.75
N VAL A 613 16.85 3.68 -21.16
CA VAL A 613 15.44 3.93 -21.50
C VAL A 613 15.07 3.17 -22.76
N LEU A 614 14.03 2.35 -22.70
CA LEU A 614 13.55 1.50 -23.77
C LEU A 614 12.39 2.13 -24.55
N GLY A 615 11.58 2.94 -23.88
CA GLY A 615 10.41 3.57 -24.50
C GLY A 615 9.60 4.39 -23.49
N MET A 616 8.56 5.05 -24.03
CA MET A 616 7.60 5.84 -23.26
C MET A 616 6.21 5.62 -23.84
N GLU A 617 5.20 5.57 -22.97
CA GLU A 617 3.80 5.38 -23.35
C GLU A 617 2.92 6.35 -22.56
N PRO A 618 1.97 7.04 -23.23
CA PRO A 618 1.03 7.90 -22.54
C PRO A 618 -0.01 7.09 -21.77
N ALA A 619 -0.30 7.50 -20.54
CA ALA A 619 -1.33 6.94 -19.66
C ALA A 619 -2.21 8.06 -19.10
N GLY A 620 -3.16 8.57 -19.89
CA GLY A 620 -3.99 9.71 -19.53
C GLY A 620 -3.18 11.01 -19.38
N LYS A 621 -3.14 11.59 -18.18
CA LYS A 621 -2.31 12.77 -17.83
C LYS A 621 -0.88 12.39 -17.41
N TYR A 622 -0.58 11.09 -17.36
CA TYR A 622 0.72 10.55 -16.95
C TYR A 622 1.48 9.99 -18.16
N GLN A 623 2.79 9.83 -17.98
CA GLN A 623 3.69 9.13 -18.90
C GLN A 623 4.31 7.94 -18.18
N VAL A 624 4.32 6.78 -18.82
CA VAL A 624 5.01 5.58 -18.33
C VAL A 624 6.33 5.46 -19.07
N ILE A 625 7.43 5.58 -18.33
CA ILE A 625 8.80 5.46 -18.84
C ILE A 625 9.30 4.05 -18.54
N LYS A 626 9.69 3.31 -19.58
CA LYS A 626 10.22 1.95 -19.45
C LYS A 626 11.74 1.98 -19.61
N ALA A 627 12.46 1.39 -18.67
CA ALA A 627 13.92 1.36 -18.68
C ALA A 627 14.46 0.05 -18.10
N GLN A 628 15.72 -0.24 -18.44
CA GLN A 628 16.51 -1.26 -17.76
C GLN A 628 17.58 -0.60 -16.92
N VAL A 629 17.63 -0.91 -15.63
CA VAL A 629 18.50 -0.25 -14.66
C VAL A 629 19.13 -1.30 -13.74
N PRO A 630 20.44 -1.19 -13.42
CA PRO A 630 21.07 -2.08 -12.44
C PRO A 630 20.42 -1.96 -11.04
N LEU A 631 20.17 -3.09 -10.38
CA LEU A 631 19.55 -3.10 -9.04
C LEU A 631 20.35 -2.27 -8.03
N ALA A 632 21.66 -2.22 -8.16
CA ALA A 632 22.53 -1.43 -7.29
C ALA A 632 22.20 0.08 -7.28
N GLU A 633 21.67 0.61 -8.39
CA GLU A 633 21.28 2.02 -8.52
C GLU A 633 19.82 2.27 -8.05
N MET A 634 19.05 1.20 -7.84
CA MET A 634 17.63 1.28 -7.48
C MET A 634 17.37 1.25 -5.97
N ALA A 635 18.38 0.97 -5.15
CA ALA A 635 18.22 0.74 -3.71
C ALA A 635 17.51 1.89 -2.96
N LYS A 636 17.68 3.14 -3.40
CA LYS A 636 17.04 4.33 -2.83
C LYS A 636 16.13 5.08 -3.81
N TYR A 637 15.81 4.44 -4.93
CA TYR A 637 15.07 5.11 -6.01
C TYR A 637 13.69 5.60 -5.57
N THR A 638 13.00 4.90 -4.67
CA THR A 638 11.73 5.36 -4.08
C THR A 638 11.84 6.76 -3.49
N ILE A 639 12.93 7.05 -2.79
CA ILE A 639 13.18 8.34 -2.14
C ILE A 639 13.48 9.39 -3.20
N ASP A 640 14.36 9.06 -4.16
CA ASP A 640 14.75 9.96 -5.24
C ASP A 640 13.54 10.34 -6.09
N LEU A 641 12.73 9.35 -6.49
CA LEU A 641 11.51 9.56 -7.28
C LEU A 641 10.51 10.47 -6.55
N LYS A 642 10.25 10.21 -5.26
CA LYS A 642 9.37 11.06 -4.44
C LYS A 642 9.89 12.49 -4.35
N SER A 643 11.20 12.68 -4.23
CA SER A 643 11.83 14.01 -4.20
C SER A 643 11.69 14.75 -5.52
N ILE A 644 12.02 14.11 -6.66
CA ILE A 644 11.95 14.71 -8.00
C ILE A 644 10.52 15.07 -8.35
N THR A 645 9.57 14.16 -8.11
CA THR A 645 8.17 14.31 -8.52
C THR A 645 7.26 14.91 -7.45
N GLN A 646 7.85 15.35 -6.34
CA GLN A 646 7.09 15.83 -5.18
C GLN A 646 6.05 14.80 -4.68
N GLY A 647 6.39 13.49 -4.78
CA GLY A 647 5.52 12.39 -4.37
C GLY A 647 4.48 11.94 -5.39
N ARG A 648 4.47 12.50 -6.62
CA ARG A 648 3.51 12.13 -7.69
C ARG A 648 3.93 10.92 -8.50
N GLY A 649 5.21 10.56 -8.47
CA GLY A 649 5.74 9.43 -9.22
C GLY A 649 5.48 8.09 -8.54
N LYS A 650 5.13 7.09 -9.36
CA LYS A 650 5.04 5.67 -8.97
C LYS A 650 6.01 4.88 -9.83
N PHE A 651 6.55 3.78 -9.32
CA PHE A 651 7.31 2.87 -10.16
C PHE A 651 7.13 1.42 -9.73
N THR A 652 7.39 0.54 -10.67
CA THR A 652 7.50 -0.90 -10.45
C THR A 652 8.82 -1.39 -11.02
N MET A 653 9.34 -2.49 -10.48
CA MET A 653 10.54 -3.12 -11.00
C MET A 653 10.45 -4.64 -10.93
N GLU A 654 10.95 -5.29 -11.98
CA GLU A 654 11.02 -6.74 -12.09
C GLU A 654 12.40 -7.16 -12.57
N PHE A 655 12.88 -8.32 -12.12
CA PHE A 655 14.15 -8.85 -12.58
C PHE A 655 14.11 -9.13 -14.10
N ALA A 656 15.08 -8.60 -14.85
CA ALA A 656 15.22 -8.85 -16.28
C ALA A 656 16.26 -9.93 -16.54
N GLN A 657 17.51 -9.66 -16.21
CA GLN A 657 18.65 -10.53 -16.53
C GLN A 657 19.88 -10.13 -15.71
N TYR A 658 20.93 -10.92 -15.80
CA TYR A 658 22.25 -10.53 -15.34
C TYR A 658 23.07 -9.95 -16.48
N GLU A 659 23.74 -8.83 -16.26
CA GLU A 659 24.69 -8.23 -17.20
C GLU A 659 26.05 -8.02 -16.52
N GLU A 660 27.10 -7.90 -17.32
CA GLU A 660 28.44 -7.71 -16.80
C GLU A 660 28.61 -6.33 -16.17
N VAL A 661 29.19 -6.30 -14.98
CA VAL A 661 29.50 -5.05 -14.27
C VAL A 661 30.62 -4.30 -15.02
N PRO A 662 30.48 -3.00 -15.30
CA PRO A 662 31.56 -2.20 -15.86
C PRO A 662 32.85 -2.27 -15.02
N ALA A 663 34.01 -2.39 -15.66
CA ALA A 663 35.29 -2.67 -15.00
C ALA A 663 35.60 -1.73 -13.81
N GLN A 664 35.33 -0.42 -13.95
CA GLN A 664 35.56 0.56 -12.90
C GLN A 664 34.70 0.32 -11.64
N ASN A 665 33.50 -0.23 -11.80
CA ASN A 665 32.60 -0.57 -10.72
C ASN A 665 32.95 -1.95 -10.14
N ALA A 666 33.35 -2.89 -10.98
CA ALA A 666 33.74 -4.23 -10.56
C ALA A 666 34.90 -4.19 -9.56
N ASP A 667 35.93 -3.38 -9.82
CA ASP A 667 37.09 -3.23 -8.91
C ASP A 667 36.68 -2.79 -7.52
N LYS A 668 35.76 -1.82 -7.41
CA LYS A 668 35.25 -1.34 -6.12
C LYS A 668 34.47 -2.40 -5.36
N ILE A 669 33.64 -3.17 -6.09
CA ILE A 669 32.83 -4.24 -5.51
C ILE A 669 33.71 -5.37 -4.99
N ILE A 670 34.74 -5.75 -5.75
CA ILE A 670 35.71 -6.79 -5.38
C ILE A 670 36.50 -6.36 -4.12
N GLU A 671 36.92 -5.10 -4.07
CA GLU A 671 37.64 -4.56 -2.92
C GLU A 671 36.77 -4.54 -1.66
N LYS A 672 35.54 -4.06 -1.78
CA LYS A 672 34.55 -4.07 -0.66
C LYS A 672 34.30 -5.50 -0.17
N ALA A 673 34.08 -6.44 -1.07
CA ALA A 673 33.81 -7.83 -0.72
C ALA A 673 34.99 -8.52 -0.04
N LYS A 674 36.24 -8.13 -0.36
CA LYS A 674 37.43 -8.61 0.34
C LYS A 674 37.53 -8.08 1.76
N GLN A 675 37.24 -6.80 1.96
CA GLN A 675 37.24 -6.16 3.29
C GLN A 675 36.17 -6.79 4.21
N GLU A 676 34.96 -7.05 3.69
CA GLU A 676 33.89 -7.70 4.44
C GLU A 676 34.19 -9.17 4.84
N LYS A 677 35.11 -9.84 4.16
CA LYS A 677 35.56 -11.19 4.51
C LYS A 677 36.66 -11.22 5.57
N GLU A 678 37.36 -10.09 5.74
CA GLU A 678 38.44 -9.95 6.73
C GLU A 678 37.88 -9.50 8.10
N GLU A 679 36.70 -8.86 8.14
CA GLU A 679 35.94 -8.55 9.35
C GLU A 679 35.10 -9.74 9.84
#